data_cf7f40ba924d81e2dc20e78c0b17dda4
#
_entry.id   cf7f40ba924d81e2dc20e78c0b17dda4
#
_cell.length_a   1.000
_cell.length_b   1.000
_cell.length_c   1.000
_cell.angle_alpha   90.00
_cell.angle_beta   90.00
_cell.angle_gamma   90.00
#
_symmetry.space_group_name_H-M   'P 1'
#
loop_
_entity.id
_entity.type
_entity.pdbx_description
1 polymer ?
#
loop_
_entity_poly.entity_id
_entity_poly.type
_entity_poly.pdbx_seq_one_letter_code
_entity_poly.pdbx_strand_id
1 'polypeptide(L)'
;MPNAVIRAALLLLVVSPALATEPVLDRVTLSSGGVGQFEFTADIEGTATLPLAVPLDQVDDLLKSLRVDDPAGGLPSLRLPGREPLSESFRPLPFGPAAFNSPESLLGALIGEAVRLPAAGIAGRILAVTPFETALPEGGTLIRHHLTIATDAGIATAVLQDVPGVEFDSEALRRQIASALTAIATQRVQDRRTVQLTLGDGGQRSVRFGYVVPAPVWKASYRLTVPEGNAPGPAALQGFAVVENLSGQDWRNIEMLLTSGQPVLYHQPLYEAVLTTRPEAPVEVPNRITPQPDAGTVPLQAMAPMPSPPAMSAAPFAKMLRESDAAAALPAPQPSETRQSVAQVEFRLAGRVTAASGETMLLPIAQREIPARRVALFQPDADPRHPLVALLLTNADSGALPPGLVTLFERRADGTAGFIGDARLPIVQPGAERLLSFATDLAVSIDTTHGADSQVTSGRAAGGVLELLRRERATTTYRVTTPAGSGRTVLIEQPRRDGWNLVEPSGDVALTPTQYRISRAIPAGVTETIEVVLERPRSERIMLTDTGTPRLLAMAQEGRLSPELRAAMTRAAGLRTELDRRNTTAHALMDRRAAIVADQDRVRKNLAAVPANSEPQRRYLGQLQQQETQLATLQAQAEAAQRAVDDADAALREYLAALTL
;
A
#
# COMPACT_ATOMS: atom_id res chain seq x y z
N MET A 1 34.62 -51.61 -84.05
CA MET A 1 34.78 -50.36 -83.34
C MET A 1 33.46 -50.11 -82.61
N PRO A 2 33.37 -50.28 -81.30
CA PRO A 2 32.13 -50.01 -80.58
C PRO A 2 32.17 -48.63 -79.89
N ASN A 3 31.06 -47.95 -79.96
CA ASN A 3 30.78 -46.65 -79.35
C ASN A 3 30.57 -46.73 -77.88
N ALA A 4 31.34 -46.02 -77.08
CA ALA A 4 31.16 -45.85 -75.64
C ALA A 4 30.12 -44.71 -75.41
N VAL A 5 28.99 -45.06 -74.81
CA VAL A 5 27.97 -44.13 -74.34
C VAL A 5 28.26 -43.79 -72.89
N ILE A 6 28.74 -42.56 -72.59
CA ILE A 6 28.91 -42.02 -71.26
C ILE A 6 27.52 -41.63 -70.70
N ARG A 7 27.01 -42.35 -69.69
CA ARG A 7 25.83 -41.97 -68.90
C ARG A 7 26.28 -41.05 -67.75
N ALA A 8 26.01 -39.76 -67.86
CA ALA A 8 26.11 -38.83 -66.78
C ALA A 8 24.95 -39.05 -65.80
N ALA A 9 25.24 -39.57 -64.60
CA ALA A 9 24.28 -39.68 -63.50
C ALA A 9 24.17 -38.31 -62.81
N LEU A 10 23.05 -37.63 -63.01
CA LEU A 10 22.67 -36.39 -62.33
C LEU A 10 22.23 -36.75 -60.90
N LEU A 11 23.10 -36.58 -59.88
CA LEU A 11 22.71 -36.67 -58.49
C LEU A 11 21.83 -35.45 -58.13
N LEU A 12 20.51 -35.64 -58.07
CA LEU A 12 19.58 -34.74 -57.45
C LEU A 12 19.83 -34.80 -55.91
N LEU A 13 20.51 -33.80 -55.36
CA LEU A 13 20.51 -33.53 -53.92
C LEU A 13 19.07 -33.14 -53.52
N VAL A 14 18.30 -34.10 -53.03
CA VAL A 14 17.06 -33.84 -52.32
C VAL A 14 17.44 -33.18 -50.97
N VAL A 15 17.39 -31.86 -50.95
CA VAL A 15 17.43 -31.12 -49.69
C VAL A 15 16.11 -31.45 -48.99
N SER A 16 16.11 -32.44 -48.09
CA SER A 16 15.00 -32.70 -47.19
C SER A 16 14.85 -31.46 -46.30
N PRO A 17 13.64 -30.88 -46.15
CA PRO A 17 13.44 -29.83 -45.15
C PRO A 17 13.76 -30.42 -43.80
N ALA A 18 14.64 -29.78 -43.04
CA ALA A 18 14.95 -30.12 -41.68
C ALA A 18 13.64 -30.21 -40.88
N LEU A 19 13.31 -31.39 -40.36
CA LEU A 19 12.17 -31.58 -39.46
C LEU A 19 12.54 -30.97 -38.12
N ALA A 20 12.21 -29.68 -37.95
CA ALA A 20 12.22 -29.06 -36.63
C ALA A 20 10.99 -29.58 -35.88
N THR A 21 11.22 -30.27 -34.79
CA THR A 21 10.14 -30.69 -33.88
C THR A 21 9.53 -29.48 -33.22
N GLU A 22 8.20 -29.41 -33.12
CA GLU A 22 7.56 -28.32 -32.39
C GLU A 22 8.10 -28.22 -30.95
N PRO A 23 8.35 -27.00 -30.41
CA PRO A 23 8.81 -26.83 -29.06
C PRO A 23 7.82 -27.43 -28.05
N VAL A 24 8.32 -28.24 -27.14
CA VAL A 24 7.53 -28.87 -26.07
C VAL A 24 7.80 -28.12 -24.76
N LEU A 25 6.75 -27.66 -24.08
CA LEU A 25 6.85 -27.11 -22.73
C LEU A 25 7.25 -28.23 -21.76
N ASP A 26 8.43 -28.14 -21.17
CA ASP A 26 8.96 -29.17 -20.27
C ASP A 26 8.84 -28.77 -18.79
N ARG A 27 9.05 -27.46 -18.47
CA ARG A 27 9.02 -26.98 -17.09
C ARG A 27 8.30 -25.65 -16.97
N VAL A 28 7.51 -25.52 -15.89
CA VAL A 28 6.89 -24.27 -15.46
C VAL A 28 7.28 -23.98 -14.02
N THR A 29 7.85 -22.79 -13.79
CA THR A 29 8.15 -22.28 -12.45
C THR A 29 7.23 -21.09 -12.17
N LEU A 30 6.40 -21.19 -11.13
CA LEU A 30 5.49 -20.11 -10.71
C LEU A 30 5.93 -19.51 -9.38
N SER A 31 6.00 -18.19 -9.33
CA SER A 31 6.31 -17.45 -8.11
C SER A 31 5.05 -16.95 -7.42
N SER A 32 5.06 -16.93 -6.07
CA SER A 32 4.03 -16.22 -5.28
C SER A 32 4.05 -14.70 -5.48
N GLY A 33 5.04 -14.15 -6.20
CA GLY A 33 5.12 -12.76 -6.62
C GLY A 33 4.46 -12.45 -7.96
N GLY A 34 3.73 -13.39 -8.58
CA GLY A 34 3.02 -13.14 -9.83
C GLY A 34 3.89 -13.24 -11.09
N VAL A 35 4.93 -14.06 -11.05
CA VAL A 35 5.86 -14.29 -12.15
C VAL A 35 5.90 -15.77 -12.50
N GLY A 36 5.88 -16.09 -13.79
CA GLY A 36 6.03 -17.43 -14.33
C GLY A 36 7.22 -17.54 -15.27
N GLN A 37 8.04 -18.55 -15.10
CA GLN A 37 9.08 -18.94 -16.04
C GLN A 37 8.62 -20.19 -16.79
N PHE A 38 8.65 -20.13 -18.12
CA PHE A 38 8.26 -21.22 -19.03
C PHE A 38 9.50 -21.70 -19.77
N GLU A 39 9.85 -22.98 -19.61
CA GLU A 39 11.00 -23.61 -20.26
C GLU A 39 10.56 -24.67 -21.25
N PHE A 40 11.08 -24.55 -22.47
CA PHE A 40 10.76 -25.42 -23.60
C PHE A 40 11.99 -26.22 -24.04
N THR A 41 11.75 -27.39 -24.60
CA THR A 41 12.75 -28.22 -25.24
C THR A 41 12.35 -28.49 -26.67
N ALA A 42 13.30 -28.43 -27.60
CA ALA A 42 13.11 -28.80 -28.99
C ALA A 42 14.30 -29.61 -29.50
N ASP A 43 14.04 -30.68 -30.21
CA ASP A 43 15.06 -31.46 -30.92
C ASP A 43 15.17 -30.94 -32.35
N ILE A 44 16.35 -30.52 -32.73
CA ILE A 44 16.63 -29.88 -34.01
C ILE A 44 17.84 -30.47 -34.71
N GLU A 45 17.89 -30.34 -36.03
CA GLU A 45 19.02 -30.75 -36.86
C GLU A 45 19.38 -29.59 -37.81
N GLY A 46 20.65 -29.21 -37.86
CA GLY A 46 21.11 -28.10 -38.68
C GLY A 46 20.57 -26.72 -38.20
N THR A 47 20.32 -25.83 -39.17
CA THR A 47 19.66 -24.54 -38.93
C THR A 47 18.16 -24.73 -38.81
N ALA A 48 17.57 -24.28 -37.71
CA ALA A 48 16.14 -24.43 -37.43
C ALA A 48 15.46 -23.11 -37.08
N THR A 49 14.19 -22.97 -37.47
CA THR A 49 13.34 -21.87 -37.04
C THR A 49 12.16 -22.44 -36.26
N LEU A 50 12.08 -22.12 -34.97
CA LEU A 50 11.07 -22.59 -34.04
C LEU A 50 9.97 -21.53 -33.86
N PRO A 51 8.69 -21.85 -34.14
CA PRO A 51 7.58 -20.95 -33.89
C PRO A 51 7.20 -20.98 -32.39
N LEU A 52 7.06 -19.83 -31.78
CA LEU A 52 6.59 -19.66 -30.40
C LEU A 52 5.41 -18.71 -30.37
N ALA A 53 4.23 -19.20 -30.00
CA ALA A 53 3.02 -18.40 -29.88
C ALA A 53 2.92 -17.77 -28.49
N VAL A 54 3.00 -16.44 -28.38
CA VAL A 54 3.03 -15.67 -27.13
C VAL A 54 1.86 -14.68 -27.10
N PRO A 55 1.15 -14.52 -25.99
CA PRO A 55 0.17 -13.45 -25.82
C PRO A 55 0.79 -12.07 -26.10
N LEU A 56 0.02 -11.16 -26.69
CA LEU A 56 0.52 -9.84 -27.12
C LEU A 56 1.07 -9.03 -25.95
N ASP A 57 0.41 -9.10 -24.80
CA ASP A 57 0.79 -8.43 -23.55
C ASP A 57 2.07 -8.98 -22.89
N GLN A 58 2.52 -10.17 -23.31
CA GLN A 58 3.74 -10.83 -22.81
C GLN A 58 4.94 -10.69 -23.74
N VAL A 59 4.78 -10.09 -24.92
CA VAL A 59 5.86 -9.98 -25.92
C VAL A 59 7.04 -9.16 -25.39
N ASP A 60 6.79 -8.06 -24.67
CA ASP A 60 7.84 -7.23 -24.08
C ASP A 60 8.67 -8.01 -23.07
N ASP A 61 8.01 -8.83 -22.23
CA ASP A 61 8.67 -9.65 -21.24
C ASP A 61 9.45 -10.80 -21.86
N LEU A 62 8.93 -11.41 -22.92
CA LEU A 62 9.67 -12.40 -23.70
C LEU A 62 10.94 -11.78 -24.32
N LEU A 63 10.84 -10.60 -24.97
CA LEU A 63 12.00 -9.91 -25.57
C LEU A 63 13.06 -9.56 -24.52
N LYS A 64 12.65 -9.24 -23.30
CA LYS A 64 13.53 -8.91 -22.17
C LYS A 64 14.21 -10.14 -21.57
N SER A 65 13.50 -11.28 -21.51
CA SER A 65 13.89 -12.40 -20.64
C SER A 65 14.23 -13.70 -21.39
N LEU A 66 14.08 -13.73 -22.72
CA LEU A 66 14.36 -14.94 -23.50
C LEU A 66 15.82 -15.39 -23.30
N ARG A 67 15.96 -16.59 -22.82
CA ARG A 67 17.23 -17.31 -22.69
C ARG A 67 17.21 -18.56 -23.55
N VAL A 68 18.30 -18.80 -24.28
CA VAL A 68 18.47 -19.99 -25.14
C VAL A 68 19.76 -20.69 -24.74
N ASP A 69 19.65 -21.96 -24.42
CA ASP A 69 20.76 -22.86 -24.13
C ASP A 69 20.90 -23.85 -25.32
N ASP A 70 21.72 -23.47 -26.31
CA ASP A 70 22.05 -24.27 -27.47
C ASP A 70 23.46 -24.91 -27.32
N PRO A 71 23.61 -26.24 -27.27
CA PRO A 71 24.90 -26.89 -27.14
C PRO A 71 25.88 -26.60 -28.30
N ALA A 72 25.37 -26.27 -29.49
CA ALA A 72 26.23 -25.88 -30.62
C ALA A 72 26.80 -24.45 -30.50
N GLY A 73 26.27 -23.68 -29.59
CA GLY A 73 26.62 -22.27 -29.38
C GLY A 73 26.00 -21.36 -30.45
N GLY A 74 26.32 -20.08 -30.33
CA GLY A 74 25.78 -19.04 -31.22
C GLY A 74 24.64 -18.23 -30.58
N LEU A 75 24.45 -17.03 -31.12
CA LEU A 75 23.37 -16.16 -30.70
C LEU A 75 22.13 -16.43 -31.56
N PRO A 76 20.97 -16.70 -30.96
CA PRO A 76 19.73 -16.87 -31.71
C PRO A 76 19.28 -15.55 -32.29
N SER A 77 18.58 -15.58 -33.43
CA SER A 77 17.86 -14.43 -33.93
C SER A 77 16.36 -14.58 -33.71
N LEU A 78 15.70 -13.47 -33.38
CA LEU A 78 14.25 -13.43 -33.13
C LEU A 78 13.58 -12.55 -34.17
N ARG A 79 12.50 -13.04 -34.77
CA ARG A 79 11.65 -12.27 -35.69
C ARG A 79 10.20 -12.34 -35.22
N LEU A 80 9.52 -11.22 -35.27
CA LEU A 80 8.10 -11.11 -34.94
C LEU A 80 7.45 -10.02 -35.80
N PRO A 81 6.13 -10.13 -36.12
CA PRO A 81 5.39 -9.10 -36.84
C PRO A 81 5.30 -7.82 -36.01
N GLY A 82 5.06 -6.68 -36.64
CA GLY A 82 4.87 -5.38 -35.97
C GLY A 82 3.73 -5.39 -34.97
N ARG A 83 3.74 -4.45 -34.01
CA ARG A 83 2.78 -4.39 -32.91
C ARG A 83 1.34 -4.17 -33.37
N GLU A 84 1.16 -3.30 -34.37
CA GLU A 84 -0.14 -2.93 -34.89
C GLU A 84 -0.27 -3.27 -36.40
N PRO A 85 -0.29 -4.57 -36.75
CA PRO A 85 -0.34 -4.97 -38.15
C PRO A 85 -1.64 -4.51 -38.87
N LEU A 86 -2.74 -4.24 -38.12
CA LEU A 86 -3.97 -3.68 -38.68
C LEU A 86 -3.79 -2.23 -39.10
N SER A 87 -3.26 -1.39 -38.19
CA SER A 87 -2.97 0.03 -38.53
C SER A 87 -2.05 0.15 -39.73
N GLU A 88 -1.01 -0.68 -39.79
CA GLU A 88 -0.09 -0.71 -40.92
C GLU A 88 -0.78 -1.18 -42.22
N SER A 89 -1.65 -2.19 -42.13
CA SER A 89 -2.42 -2.69 -43.29
C SER A 89 -3.42 -1.67 -43.84
N PHE A 90 -3.95 -0.81 -42.95
CA PHE A 90 -4.88 0.26 -43.35
C PHE A 90 -4.19 1.57 -43.78
N ARG A 91 -2.91 1.76 -43.47
CA ARG A 91 -2.18 2.99 -43.78
C ARG A 91 -2.20 3.41 -45.25
N PRO A 92 -2.08 2.49 -46.25
CA PRO A 92 -2.17 2.84 -47.64
C PRO A 92 -3.61 2.93 -48.16
N LEU A 93 -4.64 2.67 -47.33
CA LEU A 93 -6.04 2.65 -47.75
C LEU A 93 -6.71 4.02 -47.52
N PRO A 94 -7.70 4.39 -48.35
CA PRO A 94 -8.42 5.66 -48.20
C PRO A 94 -9.42 5.67 -47.04
N PHE A 95 -9.49 4.60 -46.25
CA PHE A 95 -10.41 4.42 -45.14
C PHE A 95 -9.71 3.68 -43.98
N GLY A 96 -10.20 3.90 -42.75
CA GLY A 96 -9.71 3.19 -41.55
C GLY A 96 -10.56 1.97 -41.20
N PRO A 97 -10.14 1.18 -40.18
CA PRO A 97 -10.88 -0.01 -39.72
C PRO A 97 -12.34 0.28 -39.32
N ALA A 98 -12.62 1.48 -38.77
CA ALA A 98 -13.96 1.90 -38.36
C ALA A 98 -14.96 1.97 -39.51
N ALA A 99 -14.49 2.12 -40.77
CA ALA A 99 -15.36 2.11 -41.93
C ALA A 99 -16.10 0.77 -42.13
N PHE A 100 -15.58 -0.32 -41.61
CA PHE A 100 -16.20 -1.66 -41.71
C PHE A 100 -17.20 -1.98 -40.60
N ASN A 101 -17.51 -1.02 -39.72
CA ASN A 101 -18.50 -1.22 -38.65
C ASN A 101 -19.94 -1.32 -39.22
N SER A 102 -20.21 -0.63 -40.33
CA SER A 102 -21.51 -0.66 -40.99
C SER A 102 -21.41 -0.24 -42.46
N PRO A 103 -22.39 -0.61 -43.33
CA PRO A 103 -22.41 -0.21 -44.70
C PRO A 103 -22.40 1.31 -44.92
N GLU A 104 -23.15 2.05 -44.10
CA GLU A 104 -23.20 3.51 -44.13
C GLU A 104 -21.84 4.15 -43.77
N SER A 105 -21.12 3.55 -42.80
CA SER A 105 -19.77 4.01 -42.42
C SER A 105 -18.76 3.82 -43.57
N LEU A 106 -18.82 2.67 -44.24
CA LEU A 106 -17.95 2.40 -45.38
C LEU A 106 -18.24 3.34 -46.54
N LEU A 107 -19.51 3.49 -46.93
CA LEU A 107 -19.89 4.39 -48.04
C LEU A 107 -19.63 5.85 -47.68
N GLY A 108 -19.79 6.24 -46.42
CA GLY A 108 -19.45 7.57 -45.93
C GLY A 108 -17.95 7.88 -46.01
N ALA A 109 -17.10 6.87 -45.80
CA ALA A 109 -15.65 7.01 -45.99
C ALA A 109 -15.20 7.06 -47.47
N LEU A 110 -16.08 6.65 -48.38
CA LEU A 110 -15.83 6.55 -49.83
C LEU A 110 -16.55 7.64 -50.64
N ILE A 111 -16.85 8.78 -50.04
CA ILE A 111 -17.41 9.93 -50.76
C ILE A 111 -16.50 10.32 -51.95
N GLY A 112 -17.10 10.51 -53.13
CA GLY A 112 -16.38 10.80 -54.38
C GLY A 112 -16.07 9.57 -55.23
N GLU A 113 -16.17 8.35 -54.69
CA GLU A 113 -15.96 7.11 -55.45
C GLU A 113 -17.16 6.79 -56.37
N ALA A 114 -16.86 6.17 -57.50
CA ALA A 114 -17.87 5.78 -58.48
C ALA A 114 -18.54 4.47 -58.08
N VAL A 115 -19.88 4.51 -58.01
CA VAL A 115 -20.71 3.36 -57.63
C VAL A 115 -21.88 3.20 -58.59
N ARG A 116 -22.38 1.96 -58.62
CA ARG A 116 -23.58 1.58 -59.37
C ARG A 116 -24.56 0.86 -58.43
N LEU A 117 -25.82 1.24 -58.51
CA LEU A 117 -26.95 0.58 -57.88
C LEU A 117 -27.78 -0.13 -58.95
N PRO A 118 -27.48 -1.40 -59.29
CA PRO A 118 -28.10 -2.08 -60.44
C PRO A 118 -29.62 -2.16 -60.33
N ALA A 119 -30.15 -2.44 -59.15
CA ALA A 119 -31.58 -2.56 -58.92
C ALA A 119 -32.36 -1.24 -59.05
N ALA A 120 -31.70 -0.10 -58.77
CA ALA A 120 -32.30 1.23 -58.90
C ALA A 120 -31.99 1.91 -60.24
N GLY A 121 -31.08 1.31 -61.05
CA GLY A 121 -30.64 1.90 -62.32
C GLY A 121 -29.84 3.21 -62.17
N ILE A 122 -29.24 3.43 -60.97
CA ILE A 122 -28.51 4.64 -60.64
C ILE A 122 -27.00 4.34 -60.76
N ALA A 123 -26.28 5.17 -61.48
CA ALA A 123 -24.80 5.12 -61.56
C ALA A 123 -24.24 6.53 -61.41
N GLY A 124 -23.14 6.69 -60.65
CA GLY A 124 -22.53 7.99 -60.41
C GLY A 124 -21.55 7.95 -59.25
N ARG A 125 -21.25 9.11 -58.65
CA ARG A 125 -20.33 9.21 -57.52
C ARG A 125 -21.06 9.46 -56.23
N ILE A 126 -20.62 8.81 -55.14
CA ILE A 126 -21.14 9.05 -53.81
C ILE A 126 -20.97 10.51 -53.42
N LEU A 127 -22.05 11.22 -53.13
CA LEU A 127 -22.04 12.60 -52.66
C LEU A 127 -22.15 12.70 -51.15
N ALA A 128 -23.08 11.94 -50.58
CA ALA A 128 -23.30 11.92 -49.13
C ALA A 128 -24.04 10.65 -48.69
N VAL A 129 -23.84 10.27 -47.40
CA VAL A 129 -24.66 9.30 -46.69
C VAL A 129 -25.23 10.02 -45.46
N THR A 130 -26.57 10.22 -45.43
CA THR A 130 -27.21 11.02 -44.38
C THR A 130 -28.28 10.22 -43.65
N PRO A 131 -28.27 10.20 -42.30
CA PRO A 131 -29.32 9.53 -41.54
C PRO A 131 -30.64 10.31 -41.58
N PHE A 132 -31.76 9.57 -41.52
CA PHE A 132 -33.11 10.11 -41.34
C PHE A 132 -33.94 9.16 -40.53
N GLU A 133 -34.95 9.69 -39.84
CA GLU A 133 -35.84 8.91 -39.01
C GLU A 133 -37.09 8.47 -39.77
N THR A 134 -37.48 7.20 -39.66
CA THR A 134 -38.69 6.65 -40.20
C THR A 134 -39.56 6.15 -39.03
N ALA A 135 -40.83 6.60 -38.94
CA ALA A 135 -41.78 6.11 -37.94
C ALA A 135 -42.23 4.68 -38.27
N LEU A 136 -42.26 3.82 -37.26
CA LEU A 136 -42.75 2.44 -37.37
C LEU A 136 -44.26 2.40 -37.12
N PRO A 137 -45.00 1.52 -37.81
CA PRO A 137 -46.47 1.39 -37.68
C PRO A 137 -46.94 1.01 -36.26
N GLU A 138 -46.08 0.33 -35.51
CA GLU A 138 -46.35 -0.16 -34.12
C GLU A 138 -45.81 0.79 -33.06
N GLY A 139 -45.35 1.98 -33.41
CA GLY A 139 -44.71 2.95 -32.51
C GLY A 139 -43.19 2.79 -32.42
N GLY A 140 -42.49 3.93 -32.32
CA GLY A 140 -41.02 4.00 -32.33
C GLY A 140 -40.48 4.58 -33.63
N THR A 141 -39.19 4.91 -33.64
CA THR A 141 -38.46 5.44 -34.83
C THR A 141 -37.32 4.50 -35.18
N LEU A 142 -37.15 4.30 -36.50
CA LEU A 142 -35.99 3.59 -37.07
C LEU A 142 -35.10 4.56 -37.82
N ILE A 143 -33.82 4.58 -37.53
CA ILE A 143 -32.84 5.38 -38.29
C ILE A 143 -32.48 4.63 -39.55
N ARG A 144 -32.71 5.29 -40.67
CA ARG A 144 -32.35 4.82 -42.02
C ARG A 144 -31.41 5.82 -42.66
N HIS A 145 -30.75 5.46 -43.76
CA HIS A 145 -29.75 6.31 -44.38
C HIS A 145 -30.11 6.57 -45.86
N HIS A 146 -30.06 7.84 -46.26
CA HIS A 146 -30.08 8.22 -47.65
C HIS A 146 -28.67 8.13 -48.23
N LEU A 147 -28.50 7.34 -49.28
CA LEU A 147 -27.34 7.36 -50.14
C LEU A 147 -27.60 8.32 -51.31
N THR A 148 -26.90 9.44 -51.31
CA THR A 148 -27.01 10.47 -52.36
C THR A 148 -25.87 10.31 -53.34
N ILE A 149 -26.20 10.22 -54.63
CA ILE A 149 -25.28 9.97 -55.73
C ILE A 149 -25.39 11.12 -56.75
N ALA A 150 -24.26 11.69 -57.12
CA ALA A 150 -24.15 12.62 -58.22
C ALA A 150 -24.04 11.84 -59.53
N THR A 151 -25.05 11.97 -60.40
CA THR A 151 -25.13 11.34 -61.73
C THR A 151 -24.92 12.38 -62.82
N ASP A 152 -24.73 11.97 -64.09
CA ASP A 152 -24.61 12.87 -65.20
C ASP A 152 -25.88 13.70 -65.44
N ALA A 153 -27.04 13.22 -64.98
CA ALA A 153 -28.34 13.89 -65.12
C ALA A 153 -28.70 14.77 -63.91
N GLY A 154 -27.90 14.80 -62.87
CA GLY A 154 -28.16 15.53 -61.64
C GLY A 154 -27.91 14.69 -60.38
N ILE A 155 -28.67 14.94 -59.31
CA ILE A 155 -28.54 14.23 -58.04
C ILE A 155 -29.65 13.19 -57.90
N ALA A 156 -29.28 11.93 -57.62
CA ALA A 156 -30.19 10.85 -57.30
C ALA A 156 -30.01 10.44 -55.82
N THR A 157 -31.11 10.09 -55.18
CA THR A 157 -31.10 9.62 -53.78
C THR A 157 -31.83 8.28 -53.68
N ALA A 158 -31.20 7.31 -53.00
CA ALA A 158 -31.79 6.02 -52.67
C ALA A 158 -31.71 5.77 -51.15
N VAL A 159 -32.66 5.03 -50.61
CA VAL A 159 -32.59 4.59 -49.20
C VAL A 159 -31.69 3.37 -49.14
N LEU A 160 -30.57 3.48 -48.44
CA LEU A 160 -29.50 2.47 -48.42
C LEU A 160 -30.01 1.07 -47.98
N GLN A 161 -30.93 1.01 -47.03
CA GLN A 161 -31.49 -0.24 -46.55
C GLN A 161 -32.46 -0.93 -47.54
N ASP A 162 -32.92 -0.21 -48.54
CA ASP A 162 -33.81 -0.76 -49.60
C ASP A 162 -33.02 -1.17 -50.84
N VAL A 163 -31.73 -0.86 -50.89
CA VAL A 163 -30.84 -1.22 -51.99
C VAL A 163 -30.25 -2.60 -51.77
N PRO A 164 -30.50 -3.58 -52.66
CA PRO A 164 -30.01 -4.95 -52.48
C PRO A 164 -28.51 -5.08 -52.64
N GLY A 165 -27.81 -4.09 -53.25
CA GLY A 165 -26.38 -4.09 -53.41
C GLY A 165 -25.83 -2.81 -54.01
N VAL A 166 -24.61 -2.47 -53.63
CA VAL A 166 -23.81 -1.36 -54.14
C VAL A 166 -22.57 -1.95 -54.82
N GLU A 167 -22.37 -1.67 -56.10
CA GLU A 167 -21.20 -2.10 -56.83
C GLU A 167 -20.23 -0.93 -56.97
N PHE A 168 -18.94 -1.19 -56.69
CA PHE A 168 -17.86 -0.20 -56.91
C PHE A 168 -17.27 -0.41 -58.29
N ASP A 169 -17.22 0.63 -59.08
CA ASP A 169 -16.67 0.57 -60.46
C ASP A 169 -15.14 0.40 -60.44
N SER A 170 -14.44 0.95 -59.46
CA SER A 170 -13.00 0.86 -59.32
C SER A 170 -12.56 -0.55 -58.89
N GLU A 171 -11.84 -1.25 -59.79
CA GLU A 171 -11.23 -2.55 -59.46
C GLU A 171 -10.14 -2.42 -58.39
N ALA A 172 -9.43 -1.30 -58.35
CA ALA A 172 -8.43 -1.02 -57.33
C ALA A 172 -9.08 -0.92 -55.95
N LEU A 173 -10.21 -0.22 -55.82
CA LEU A 173 -10.97 -0.09 -54.59
C LEU A 173 -11.53 -1.44 -54.12
N ARG A 174 -12.07 -2.28 -55.01
CA ARG A 174 -12.53 -3.63 -54.70
C ARG A 174 -11.42 -4.49 -54.12
N ARG A 175 -10.20 -4.44 -54.69
CA ARG A 175 -9.02 -5.14 -54.17
C ARG A 175 -8.60 -4.60 -52.79
N GLN A 176 -8.65 -3.28 -52.61
CA GLN A 176 -8.34 -2.65 -51.30
C GLN A 176 -9.32 -3.09 -50.22
N ILE A 177 -10.63 -3.11 -50.49
CA ILE A 177 -11.67 -3.60 -49.58
C ILE A 177 -11.43 -5.08 -49.23
N ALA A 178 -11.14 -5.93 -50.24
CA ALA A 178 -10.87 -7.36 -50.01
C ALA A 178 -9.61 -7.57 -49.16
N SER A 179 -8.55 -6.78 -49.40
CA SER A 179 -7.33 -6.81 -48.56
C SER A 179 -7.60 -6.37 -47.12
N ALA A 180 -8.38 -5.31 -46.94
CA ALA A 180 -8.78 -4.83 -45.61
C ALA A 180 -9.60 -5.87 -44.85
N LEU A 181 -10.57 -6.50 -45.51
CA LEU A 181 -11.38 -7.58 -44.89
C LEU A 181 -10.52 -8.79 -44.50
N THR A 182 -9.54 -9.15 -45.35
CA THR A 182 -8.58 -10.22 -45.01
C THR A 182 -7.72 -9.84 -43.82
N ALA A 183 -7.24 -8.61 -43.75
CA ALA A 183 -6.49 -8.11 -42.58
C ALA A 183 -7.33 -8.15 -41.29
N ILE A 184 -8.60 -7.68 -41.33
CA ILE A 184 -9.53 -7.75 -40.21
C ILE A 184 -9.79 -9.19 -39.79
N ALA A 185 -10.06 -10.11 -40.72
CA ALA A 185 -10.32 -11.51 -40.44
C ALA A 185 -9.10 -12.19 -39.78
N THR A 186 -7.91 -11.93 -40.30
CA THR A 186 -6.66 -12.46 -39.77
C THR A 186 -6.39 -11.94 -38.37
N GLN A 187 -6.78 -10.70 -38.06
CA GLN A 187 -6.50 -10.09 -36.77
C GLN A 187 -7.55 -10.39 -35.68
N ARG A 188 -8.79 -10.74 -36.03
CA ARG A 188 -9.79 -11.17 -35.05
C ARG A 188 -9.38 -12.41 -34.23
N VAL A 189 -8.41 -13.19 -34.71
CA VAL A 189 -7.93 -14.44 -34.09
C VAL A 189 -6.67 -14.21 -33.23
N GLN A 190 -6.07 -12.99 -33.18
CA GLN A 190 -4.69 -12.85 -32.67
C GLN A 190 -4.51 -11.91 -31.49
N ASP A 191 -4.98 -12.37 -30.29
CA ASP A 191 -4.39 -11.90 -29.02
C ASP A 191 -2.98 -12.50 -28.80
N ARG A 192 -2.47 -13.27 -29.75
CA ARG A 192 -1.15 -13.91 -29.70
C ARG A 192 -0.29 -13.50 -30.89
N ARG A 193 1.02 -13.48 -30.66
CA ARG A 193 2.03 -13.25 -31.71
C ARG A 193 2.88 -14.50 -31.88
N THR A 194 3.06 -14.93 -33.11
CA THR A 194 4.01 -16.00 -33.41
C THR A 194 5.39 -15.39 -33.58
N VAL A 195 6.24 -15.66 -32.60
CA VAL A 195 7.64 -15.29 -32.58
C VAL A 195 8.43 -16.41 -33.26
N GLN A 196 9.29 -16.08 -34.21
CA GLN A 196 10.16 -17.04 -34.88
C GLN A 196 11.57 -16.98 -34.27
N LEU A 197 11.95 -18.04 -33.56
CA LEU A 197 13.29 -18.19 -33.00
C LEU A 197 14.15 -18.97 -33.98
N THR A 198 15.13 -18.32 -34.60
CA THR A 198 16.05 -18.96 -35.55
C THR A 198 17.37 -19.29 -34.85
N LEU A 199 17.75 -20.54 -34.92
CA LEU A 199 18.96 -21.12 -34.36
C LEU A 199 19.96 -21.42 -35.47
N GLY A 200 21.25 -21.23 -35.18
CA GLY A 200 22.33 -21.41 -36.12
C GLY A 200 22.53 -22.86 -36.54
N ASP A 201 23.47 -23.06 -37.47
CA ASP A 201 23.81 -24.40 -37.95
C ASP A 201 24.53 -25.22 -36.88
N GLY A 202 24.17 -26.52 -36.80
CA GLY A 202 24.75 -27.49 -35.88
C GLY A 202 24.18 -28.89 -36.20
N GLY A 203 24.80 -29.93 -35.70
CA GLY A 203 24.29 -31.28 -35.85
C GLY A 203 22.93 -31.49 -35.14
N GLN A 204 22.51 -32.75 -35.08
CA GLN A 204 21.34 -33.15 -34.29
C GLN A 204 21.57 -32.84 -32.82
N ARG A 205 20.67 -32.06 -32.18
CA ARG A 205 20.80 -31.61 -30.79
C ARG A 205 19.47 -31.23 -30.17
N SER A 206 19.42 -31.33 -28.85
CA SER A 206 18.31 -30.82 -28.04
C SER A 206 18.63 -29.42 -27.52
N VAL A 207 17.82 -28.44 -27.89
CA VAL A 207 17.94 -27.05 -27.46
C VAL A 207 16.90 -26.75 -26.40
N ARG A 208 17.32 -26.10 -25.31
CA ARG A 208 16.42 -25.55 -24.30
C ARG A 208 16.33 -24.05 -24.41
N PHE A 209 15.14 -23.51 -24.27
CA PHE A 209 14.94 -22.08 -24.18
C PHE A 209 13.78 -21.77 -23.23
N GLY A 210 13.77 -20.59 -22.67
CA GLY A 210 12.72 -20.20 -21.75
C GLY A 210 12.65 -18.68 -21.60
N TYR A 211 11.54 -18.23 -21.07
CA TYR A 211 11.27 -16.82 -20.81
C TYR A 211 10.46 -16.64 -19.54
N VAL A 212 10.47 -15.41 -19.03
CA VAL A 212 9.78 -15.01 -17.78
C VAL A 212 8.72 -13.97 -18.11
N VAL A 213 7.49 -14.23 -17.67
CA VAL A 213 6.33 -13.36 -17.92
C VAL A 213 5.48 -13.22 -16.66
N PRO A 214 4.58 -12.21 -16.58
CA PRO A 214 3.56 -12.19 -15.55
C PRO A 214 2.71 -13.45 -15.59
N ALA A 215 2.42 -14.00 -14.42
CA ALA A 215 1.60 -15.22 -14.27
C ALA A 215 0.72 -15.09 -13.04
N PRO A 216 -0.40 -15.84 -12.96
CA PRO A 216 -1.22 -15.87 -11.75
C PRO A 216 -0.40 -16.21 -10.51
N VAL A 217 -0.65 -15.49 -9.42
CA VAL A 217 -0.05 -15.80 -8.12
C VAL A 217 -0.60 -17.12 -7.62
N TRP A 218 0.26 -18.10 -7.38
CA TRP A 218 -0.17 -19.29 -6.69
C TRP A 218 -0.40 -19.00 -5.19
N LYS A 219 -1.40 -19.66 -4.59
CA LYS A 219 -1.87 -19.39 -3.22
C LYS A 219 -1.69 -20.66 -2.39
N ALA A 220 -1.12 -20.52 -1.17
CA ALA A 220 -1.04 -21.62 -0.24
C ALA A 220 -2.34 -21.73 0.58
N SER A 221 -2.83 -22.96 0.72
CA SER A 221 -3.97 -23.31 1.57
C SER A 221 -3.59 -24.50 2.44
N TYR A 222 -3.95 -24.48 3.71
CA TYR A 222 -3.57 -25.51 4.65
C TYR A 222 -4.79 -26.12 5.33
N ARG A 223 -4.68 -27.39 5.67
CA ARG A 223 -5.60 -28.10 6.55
C ARG A 223 -4.81 -28.59 7.76
N LEU A 224 -5.25 -28.21 8.95
CA LEU A 224 -4.58 -28.59 10.20
C LEU A 224 -5.56 -29.37 11.06
N THR A 225 -5.27 -30.64 11.31
CA THR A 225 -6.06 -31.48 12.19
C THR A 225 -5.36 -31.62 13.53
N VAL A 226 -5.96 -31.07 14.59
CA VAL A 226 -5.45 -31.12 15.94
C VAL A 226 -6.12 -32.25 16.75
N PRO A 227 -5.45 -32.81 17.75
CA PRO A 227 -6.10 -33.73 18.69
C PRO A 227 -7.17 -33.03 19.53
N GLU A 228 -8.11 -33.80 20.07
CA GLU A 228 -9.16 -33.29 20.96
C GLU A 228 -8.56 -32.79 22.28
N GLY A 229 -9.12 -31.69 22.82
CA GLY A 229 -8.76 -31.14 24.12
C GLY A 229 -7.60 -30.14 24.08
N ASN A 230 -7.01 -29.88 25.27
CA ASN A 230 -6.00 -28.84 25.47
C ASN A 230 -4.57 -29.36 25.67
N ALA A 231 -4.37 -30.68 25.63
CA ALA A 231 -3.04 -31.27 25.78
C ALA A 231 -2.15 -30.92 24.60
N PRO A 232 -0.86 -30.59 24.81
CA PRO A 232 0.10 -30.45 23.73
C PRO A 232 0.23 -31.77 22.96
N GLY A 233 0.27 -31.69 21.64
CA GLY A 233 0.43 -32.88 20.80
C GLY A 233 0.73 -32.53 19.36
N PRO A 234 1.12 -33.53 18.54
CA PRO A 234 1.32 -33.33 17.12
C PRO A 234 -0.01 -33.07 16.42
N ALA A 235 -0.05 -32.07 15.58
CA ALA A 235 -1.15 -31.79 14.66
C ALA A 235 -0.77 -32.21 13.24
N ALA A 236 -1.69 -32.84 12.51
CA ALA A 236 -1.45 -33.23 11.13
C ALA A 236 -1.68 -32.02 10.22
N LEU A 237 -0.61 -31.54 9.58
CA LEU A 237 -0.61 -30.44 8.62
C LEU A 237 -0.59 -30.98 7.20
N GLN A 238 -1.54 -30.54 6.39
CA GLN A 238 -1.56 -30.73 4.94
C GLN A 238 -1.52 -29.34 4.29
N GLY A 239 -0.53 -29.10 3.45
CA GLY A 239 -0.37 -27.84 2.69
C GLY A 239 -0.60 -28.10 1.21
N PHE A 240 -1.34 -27.20 0.59
CA PHE A 240 -1.67 -27.23 -0.83
C PHE A 240 -1.34 -25.90 -1.49
N ALA A 241 -0.93 -25.96 -2.75
CA ALA A 241 -0.84 -24.82 -3.63
C ALA A 241 -2.04 -24.81 -4.59
N VAL A 242 -2.75 -23.71 -4.64
CA VAL A 242 -3.75 -23.43 -5.67
C VAL A 242 -3.06 -22.76 -6.83
N VAL A 243 -3.07 -23.41 -7.99
CA VAL A 243 -2.36 -23.01 -9.21
C VAL A 243 -3.37 -22.89 -10.35
N GLU A 244 -3.30 -21.81 -11.10
CA GLU A 244 -4.17 -21.52 -12.25
C GLU A 244 -3.33 -21.51 -13.54
N ASN A 245 -3.75 -22.27 -14.56
CA ASN A 245 -3.12 -22.23 -15.87
C ASN A 245 -3.80 -21.19 -16.77
N LEU A 246 -3.35 -19.94 -16.71
CA LEU A 246 -3.79 -18.86 -17.61
C LEU A 246 -2.77 -18.54 -18.72
N SER A 247 -1.84 -19.45 -19.02
CA SER A 247 -0.81 -19.24 -20.05
C SER A 247 -1.36 -19.26 -21.48
N GLY A 248 -2.62 -19.66 -21.67
CA GLY A 248 -3.25 -19.81 -22.97
C GLY A 248 -2.76 -21.03 -23.75
N GLN A 249 -2.07 -21.97 -23.10
CA GLN A 249 -1.67 -23.26 -23.66
C GLN A 249 -1.84 -24.36 -22.63
N ASP A 250 -2.09 -25.60 -23.11
CA ASP A 250 -2.15 -26.75 -22.22
C ASP A 250 -0.76 -27.08 -21.66
N TRP A 251 -0.71 -27.38 -20.39
CA TRP A 251 0.46 -28.00 -19.77
C TRP A 251 0.33 -29.53 -19.88
N ARG A 252 1.23 -30.16 -20.58
CA ARG A 252 1.18 -31.60 -20.81
C ARG A 252 2.42 -32.24 -20.23
N ASN A 253 2.28 -33.00 -19.14
CA ASN A 253 3.36 -33.73 -18.52
C ASN A 253 4.58 -32.88 -18.20
N ILE A 254 4.37 -31.66 -17.64
CA ILE A 254 5.41 -30.69 -17.30
C ILE A 254 5.99 -30.94 -15.90
N GLU A 255 7.25 -30.55 -15.69
CA GLU A 255 7.81 -30.39 -14.35
C GLU A 255 7.29 -29.07 -13.75
N MET A 256 6.71 -29.11 -12.55
CA MET A 256 6.19 -27.94 -11.86
C MET A 256 7.07 -27.57 -10.66
N LEU A 257 7.54 -26.32 -10.66
CA LEU A 257 8.23 -25.70 -9.54
C LEU A 257 7.40 -24.52 -9.03
N LEU A 258 7.24 -24.44 -7.71
CA LEU A 258 6.58 -23.30 -7.07
C LEU A 258 7.60 -22.58 -6.18
N THR A 259 7.75 -21.29 -6.35
CA THR A 259 8.67 -20.49 -5.54
C THR A 259 7.90 -19.51 -4.67
N SER A 260 8.23 -19.47 -3.38
CA SER A 260 7.74 -18.48 -2.45
C SER A 260 8.75 -17.34 -2.38
N GLY A 261 8.41 -16.18 -2.93
CA GLY A 261 9.28 -15.01 -2.97
C GLY A 261 8.62 -13.90 -3.77
N GLN A 262 9.13 -12.70 -3.63
CA GLN A 262 8.65 -11.52 -4.37
C GLN A 262 9.80 -10.98 -5.24
N PRO A 263 10.10 -11.60 -6.39
CA PRO A 263 11.08 -11.08 -7.31
C PRO A 263 10.62 -9.72 -7.85
N VAL A 264 11.56 -8.79 -7.99
CA VAL A 264 11.27 -7.49 -8.62
C VAL A 264 11.22 -7.70 -10.13
N LEU A 265 10.12 -7.34 -10.76
CA LEU A 265 9.94 -7.39 -12.22
C LEU A 265 9.75 -5.98 -12.75
N TYR A 266 10.62 -5.58 -13.69
CA TYR A 266 10.46 -4.30 -14.40
C TYR A 266 9.76 -4.54 -15.73
N HIS A 267 8.79 -3.69 -16.04
CA HIS A 267 8.20 -3.62 -17.39
C HIS A 267 9.00 -2.63 -18.24
N GLN A 268 9.38 -3.04 -19.45
CA GLN A 268 10.04 -2.18 -20.43
C GLN A 268 9.37 -2.40 -21.80
N PRO A 269 8.79 -1.37 -22.41
CA PRO A 269 8.12 -1.49 -23.71
C PRO A 269 9.15 -1.64 -24.85
N LEU A 270 9.66 -2.85 -25.05
CA LEU A 270 10.67 -3.18 -26.06
C LEU A 270 10.06 -3.38 -27.45
N TYR A 271 8.79 -3.76 -27.51
CA TYR A 271 8.04 -4.00 -28.73
C TYR A 271 7.39 -2.74 -29.30
N GLU A 272 7.34 -1.67 -28.53
CA GLU A 272 6.80 -0.39 -28.93
C GLU A 272 7.86 0.46 -29.66
N ALA A 273 7.47 1.00 -30.82
CA ALA A 273 8.34 1.92 -31.53
C ALA A 273 8.37 3.29 -30.82
N VAL A 274 9.49 3.65 -30.22
CA VAL A 274 9.70 4.97 -29.61
C VAL A 274 10.28 5.92 -30.65
N LEU A 275 9.49 6.91 -31.07
CA LEU A 275 9.93 7.98 -31.95
C LEU A 275 10.29 9.21 -31.13
N THR A 276 11.50 9.74 -31.35
CA THR A 276 11.90 11.02 -30.75
C THR A 276 11.30 12.18 -31.50
N THR A 277 10.75 13.14 -30.79
CA THR A 277 10.31 14.41 -31.39
C THR A 277 11.52 15.15 -31.97
N ARG A 278 11.48 15.47 -33.24
CA ARG A 278 12.53 16.26 -33.88
C ARG A 278 12.35 17.74 -33.51
N PRO A 279 13.41 18.48 -33.15
CA PRO A 279 13.31 19.91 -32.99
C PRO A 279 12.95 20.57 -34.34
N GLU A 280 11.96 21.45 -34.33
CA GLU A 280 11.60 22.23 -35.51
C GLU A 280 12.66 23.32 -35.73
N ALA A 281 13.25 23.35 -36.93
CA ALA A 281 14.05 24.46 -37.33
C ALA A 281 13.09 25.56 -37.89
N PRO A 282 13.07 26.76 -37.28
CA PRO A 282 12.22 27.84 -37.79
C PRO A 282 12.65 28.20 -39.21
N VAL A 283 11.67 28.35 -40.11
CA VAL A 283 11.92 28.89 -41.46
C VAL A 283 12.24 30.38 -41.32
N GLU A 284 13.49 30.75 -41.54
CA GLU A 284 13.88 32.15 -41.59
C GLU A 284 13.27 32.81 -42.83
N VAL A 285 12.29 33.69 -42.62
CA VAL A 285 11.74 34.51 -43.66
C VAL A 285 12.55 35.80 -43.71
N PRO A 286 13.35 36.04 -44.78
CA PRO A 286 14.12 37.28 -44.90
C PRO A 286 13.17 38.49 -44.90
N ASN A 287 13.53 39.55 -44.16
CA ASN A 287 12.83 40.84 -44.07
C ASN A 287 11.58 40.92 -43.18
N ARG A 288 11.41 40.07 -42.18
CA ARG A 288 10.42 40.36 -41.17
C ARG A 288 11.05 41.12 -39.99
N ILE A 289 10.91 42.43 -39.99
CA ILE A 289 11.24 43.28 -38.83
C ILE A 289 10.13 43.03 -37.79
N THR A 290 10.46 42.29 -36.76
CA THR A 290 9.56 42.16 -35.60
C THR A 290 9.95 43.26 -34.59
N PRO A 291 9.09 44.28 -34.35
CA PRO A 291 9.33 45.26 -33.28
C PRO A 291 9.40 44.51 -31.95
N GLN A 292 10.48 44.71 -31.20
CA GLN A 292 10.54 44.20 -29.84
C GLN A 292 9.57 45.03 -28.97
N PRO A 293 8.64 44.41 -28.23
CA PRO A 293 7.84 45.14 -27.26
C PRO A 293 8.74 45.73 -26.19
N ASP A 294 8.52 47.01 -25.85
CA ASP A 294 9.22 47.71 -24.76
C ASP A 294 8.98 46.96 -23.44
N ALA A 295 10.05 46.52 -22.81
CA ALA A 295 10.02 45.73 -21.57
C ALA A 295 9.89 46.61 -20.29
N GLY A 296 9.40 47.82 -20.39
CA GLY A 296 9.15 48.68 -19.22
C GLY A 296 10.16 48.55 -18.07
N THR A 297 10.65 49.62 -17.52
CA THR A 297 11.56 49.57 -16.36
C THR A 297 10.86 49.03 -15.12
N VAL A 298 11.29 47.85 -14.66
CA VAL A 298 10.85 47.26 -13.38
C VAL A 298 11.78 47.78 -12.27
N PRO A 299 11.26 48.38 -11.19
CA PRO A 299 12.09 48.74 -10.03
C PRO A 299 12.60 47.44 -9.36
N LEU A 300 13.88 47.42 -9.04
CA LEU A 300 14.54 46.36 -8.31
C LEU A 300 14.02 46.30 -6.86
N GLN A 301 12.99 45.54 -6.58
CA GLN A 301 12.63 45.13 -5.22
C GLN A 301 12.19 43.67 -5.17
N ALA A 302 13.04 42.89 -4.46
CA ALA A 302 12.75 41.64 -3.78
C ALA A 302 12.04 40.53 -4.55
N MET A 303 12.84 39.64 -5.13
CA MET A 303 12.41 38.27 -5.42
C MET A 303 12.28 37.45 -4.12
N ALA A 304 11.05 37.10 -3.77
CA ALA A 304 10.76 36.08 -2.78
C ALA A 304 10.85 34.68 -3.46
N PRO A 305 11.33 33.65 -2.75
CA PRO A 305 11.47 32.31 -3.34
C PRO A 305 10.10 31.64 -3.56
N MET A 306 9.94 31.01 -4.70
CA MET A 306 8.76 30.21 -5.07
C MET A 306 8.64 28.93 -4.22
N PRO A 307 7.42 28.55 -3.80
CA PRO A 307 7.21 27.28 -3.12
C PRO A 307 7.21 26.08 -4.09
N SER A 308 7.77 24.97 -3.61
CA SER A 308 7.80 23.69 -4.31
C SER A 308 6.40 23.05 -4.44
N PRO A 309 6.12 22.27 -5.51
CA PRO A 309 4.83 21.63 -5.70
C PRO A 309 4.59 20.46 -4.72
N PRO A 310 3.32 20.20 -4.34
CA PRO A 310 3.00 19.13 -3.39
C PRO A 310 3.05 17.74 -4.03
N ALA A 311 3.52 16.76 -3.26
CA ALA A 311 3.55 15.36 -3.62
C ALA A 311 2.13 14.77 -3.67
N MET A 312 1.82 14.06 -4.74
CA MET A 312 0.57 13.31 -4.88
C MET A 312 0.64 11.99 -4.12
N SER A 313 -0.33 11.76 -3.25
CA SER A 313 -0.54 10.50 -2.54
C SER A 313 -1.32 9.51 -3.41
N ALA A 314 -0.83 8.27 -3.46
CA ALA A 314 -1.52 7.15 -4.09
C ALA A 314 -2.60 6.58 -3.15
N ALA A 315 -3.80 6.42 -3.64
CA ALA A 315 -4.90 5.73 -2.97
C ALA A 315 -4.98 4.25 -3.40
N PRO A 316 -5.46 3.34 -2.55
CA PRO A 316 -5.41 1.91 -2.79
C PRO A 316 -6.65 1.39 -3.53
N PHE A 317 -6.42 0.48 -4.49
CA PHE A 317 -7.46 -0.34 -5.09
C PHE A 317 -7.68 -1.61 -4.27
N ALA A 318 -8.87 -1.78 -3.77
CA ALA A 318 -9.40 -3.05 -3.25
C ALA A 318 -10.81 -3.26 -3.82
N LYS A 319 -11.01 -4.33 -4.57
CA LYS A 319 -12.19 -5.21 -4.49
C LYS A 319 -12.41 -6.02 -5.77
N MET A 320 -12.36 -7.32 -5.74
CA MET A 320 -13.48 -8.26 -5.97
C MET A 320 -12.94 -9.67 -6.18
N LEU A 321 -13.30 -10.54 -5.28
CA LEU A 321 -13.29 -12.00 -5.47
C LEU A 321 -14.73 -12.48 -5.32
N ARG A 322 -15.21 -13.25 -6.29
CA ARG A 322 -16.40 -14.10 -6.16
C ARG A 322 -16.04 -15.54 -6.48
N GLU A 323 -16.60 -16.38 -5.66
CA GLU A 323 -16.46 -17.83 -5.61
C GLU A 323 -17.02 -18.56 -6.83
N SER A 324 -16.43 -19.72 -7.14
CA SER A 324 -17.16 -20.85 -7.74
C SER A 324 -16.52 -22.17 -7.33
N ASP A 325 -17.39 -23.07 -6.86
CA ASP A 325 -17.09 -24.45 -6.47
C ASP A 325 -17.03 -25.39 -7.69
N ALA A 326 -16.06 -26.31 -7.68
CA ALA A 326 -16.23 -27.71 -8.10
C ALA A 326 -14.91 -28.49 -7.93
N ALA A 327 -14.93 -29.53 -7.12
CA ALA A 327 -13.80 -30.43 -6.90
C ALA A 327 -14.03 -31.77 -7.60
N ALA A 328 -13.06 -32.21 -8.40
CA ALA A 328 -12.93 -33.57 -8.89
C ALA A 328 -11.70 -34.24 -8.25
N ALA A 329 -11.87 -35.44 -7.71
CA ALA A 329 -10.85 -36.18 -6.97
C ALA A 329 -9.84 -36.83 -7.91
N LEU A 330 -8.55 -36.59 -7.69
CA LEU A 330 -7.40 -37.25 -8.29
C LEU A 330 -6.65 -38.11 -7.24
N PRO A 331 -5.89 -39.15 -7.63
CA PRO A 331 -5.19 -40.04 -6.71
C PRO A 331 -4.12 -39.31 -5.90
N ALA A 332 -3.89 -39.77 -4.66
CA ALA A 332 -3.04 -39.13 -3.68
C ALA A 332 -1.58 -38.98 -4.18
N PRO A 333 -1.10 -37.75 -4.33
CA PRO A 333 0.26 -37.46 -4.74
C PRO A 333 1.21 -37.43 -3.53
N GLN A 334 2.48 -37.78 -3.79
CA GLN A 334 3.55 -37.74 -2.79
C GLN A 334 3.97 -36.29 -2.47
N PRO A 335 4.51 -36.00 -1.25
CA PRO A 335 4.92 -34.66 -0.86
C PRO A 335 6.06 -34.12 -1.72
N SER A 336 6.10 -32.80 -1.91
CA SER A 336 7.12 -32.08 -2.67
C SER A 336 8.46 -32.01 -1.92
N GLU A 337 9.57 -32.04 -2.65
CA GLU A 337 10.88 -31.71 -2.10
C GLU A 337 10.99 -30.18 -1.91
N THR A 338 11.38 -29.75 -0.71
CA THR A 338 11.55 -28.33 -0.40
C THR A 338 13.03 -27.98 -0.38
N ARG A 339 13.42 -26.95 -1.14
CA ARG A 339 14.77 -26.39 -1.12
C ARG A 339 14.69 -24.90 -0.76
N GLN A 340 15.51 -24.47 0.19
CA GLN A 340 15.55 -23.07 0.63
C GLN A 340 16.83 -22.41 0.11
N SER A 341 16.69 -21.24 -0.57
CA SER A 341 17.77 -20.33 -0.89
C SER A 341 17.66 -19.06 -0.02
N VAL A 342 18.67 -18.19 -0.07
CA VAL A 342 18.71 -16.96 0.76
C VAL A 342 17.48 -16.04 0.59
N ALA A 343 16.80 -16.12 -0.56
CA ALA A 343 15.67 -15.22 -0.88
C ALA A 343 14.34 -15.95 -1.18
N GLN A 344 14.35 -17.27 -1.40
CA GLN A 344 13.19 -18.01 -1.90
C GLN A 344 13.12 -19.44 -1.34
N VAL A 345 11.92 -19.90 -1.09
CA VAL A 345 11.63 -21.32 -0.83
C VAL A 345 11.06 -21.91 -2.10
N GLU A 346 11.68 -22.97 -2.58
CA GLU A 346 11.27 -23.70 -3.78
C GLU A 346 10.60 -25.02 -3.39
N PHE A 347 9.44 -25.28 -3.97
CA PHE A 347 8.70 -26.52 -3.84
C PHE A 347 8.70 -27.22 -5.20
N ARG A 348 9.43 -28.31 -5.31
CA ARG A 348 9.43 -29.17 -6.49
C ARG A 348 8.40 -30.27 -6.29
N LEU A 349 7.39 -30.32 -7.13
CA LEU A 349 6.38 -31.35 -7.09
C LEU A 349 6.96 -32.70 -7.50
N ALA A 350 6.63 -33.76 -6.75
CA ALA A 350 7.19 -35.09 -6.99
C ALA A 350 6.74 -35.77 -8.29
N GLY A 351 5.67 -35.25 -8.91
CA GLY A 351 5.11 -35.79 -10.16
C GLY A 351 5.02 -34.70 -11.25
N ARG A 352 4.97 -35.15 -12.49
CA ARG A 352 4.68 -34.29 -13.62
C ARG A 352 3.20 -33.90 -13.63
N VAL A 353 2.93 -32.67 -14.07
CA VAL A 353 1.61 -32.03 -14.02
C VAL A 353 1.04 -31.91 -15.42
N THR A 354 -0.26 -32.18 -15.54
CA THR A 354 -1.02 -31.94 -16.77
C THR A 354 -2.23 -31.09 -16.41
N ALA A 355 -2.43 -29.95 -17.09
CA ALA A 355 -3.55 -29.05 -16.89
C ALA A 355 -3.94 -28.39 -18.21
N ALA A 356 -5.23 -28.36 -18.51
CA ALA A 356 -5.75 -27.60 -19.63
C ALA A 356 -5.59 -26.08 -19.39
N SER A 357 -5.57 -25.30 -20.47
CA SER A 357 -5.65 -23.85 -20.37
C SER A 357 -6.96 -23.42 -19.72
N GLY A 358 -6.90 -22.55 -18.72
CA GLY A 358 -8.05 -22.11 -17.91
C GLY A 358 -8.36 -22.99 -16.71
N GLU A 359 -7.60 -24.07 -16.48
CA GLU A 359 -7.83 -25.01 -15.37
C GLU A 359 -7.16 -24.52 -14.08
N THR A 360 -7.84 -24.74 -12.95
CA THR A 360 -7.31 -24.50 -11.59
C THR A 360 -7.05 -25.82 -10.91
N MET A 361 -5.87 -25.97 -10.30
CA MET A 361 -5.43 -27.18 -9.63
C MET A 361 -5.12 -26.95 -8.16
N LEU A 362 -5.35 -27.97 -7.35
CA LEU A 362 -4.92 -28.02 -5.96
C LEU A 362 -3.79 -29.06 -5.82
N LEU A 363 -2.57 -28.58 -5.65
CA LEU A 363 -1.35 -29.40 -5.66
C LEU A 363 -0.77 -29.52 -4.24
N PRO A 364 -0.44 -30.72 -3.72
CA PRO A 364 0.11 -30.86 -2.38
C PRO A 364 1.56 -30.38 -2.34
N ILE A 365 1.85 -29.52 -1.36
CA ILE A 365 3.20 -28.98 -1.12
C ILE A 365 3.80 -29.40 0.23
N ALA A 366 2.97 -29.83 1.19
CA ALA A 366 3.43 -30.29 2.48
C ALA A 366 2.45 -31.31 3.07
N GLN A 367 2.97 -32.38 3.68
CA GLN A 367 2.20 -33.33 4.49
C GLN A 367 3.08 -33.81 5.63
N ARG A 368 2.79 -33.36 6.86
CA ARG A 368 3.61 -33.68 8.02
C ARG A 368 2.90 -33.47 9.34
N GLU A 369 3.45 -33.97 10.40
CA GLU A 369 3.07 -33.61 11.75
C GLU A 369 3.83 -32.37 12.22
N ILE A 370 3.13 -31.46 12.92
CA ILE A 370 3.70 -30.22 13.43
C ILE A 370 3.35 -30.08 14.91
N PRO A 371 4.32 -29.76 15.77
CA PRO A 371 4.03 -29.49 17.19
C PRO A 371 3.02 -28.34 17.33
N ALA A 372 1.93 -28.60 18.06
CA ALA A 372 0.87 -27.64 18.27
C ALA A 372 0.42 -27.64 19.73
N ARG A 373 0.12 -26.46 20.28
CA ARG A 373 -0.41 -26.29 21.62
C ARG A 373 -1.55 -25.29 21.61
N ARG A 374 -2.69 -25.66 22.19
CA ARG A 374 -3.84 -24.76 22.32
C ARG A 374 -3.61 -23.78 23.48
N VAL A 375 -3.90 -22.50 23.24
CA VAL A 375 -3.78 -21.42 24.22
C VAL A 375 -4.99 -20.49 24.10
N ALA A 376 -5.35 -19.85 25.21
CA ALA A 376 -6.31 -18.76 25.25
C ALA A 376 -5.54 -17.44 25.08
N LEU A 377 -5.54 -16.87 23.89
CA LEU A 377 -4.81 -15.65 23.56
C LEU A 377 -5.66 -14.42 23.88
N PHE A 378 -5.24 -13.64 24.87
CA PHE A 378 -5.92 -12.40 25.21
C PHE A 378 -5.28 -11.20 24.55
N GLN A 379 -6.07 -10.55 23.71
CA GLN A 379 -5.75 -9.32 23.00
C GLN A 379 -6.85 -8.30 23.31
N PRO A 380 -6.63 -7.36 24.24
CA PRO A 380 -7.66 -6.41 24.69
C PRO A 380 -8.31 -5.59 23.56
N ASP A 381 -7.55 -5.32 22.48
CA ASP A 381 -8.03 -4.58 21.33
C ASP A 381 -8.97 -5.41 20.43
N ALA A 382 -8.87 -6.74 20.48
CA ALA A 382 -9.73 -7.64 19.70
C ALA A 382 -11.05 -7.95 20.45
N ASP A 383 -10.94 -8.31 21.73
CA ASP A 383 -12.07 -8.49 22.63
C ASP A 383 -11.63 -8.08 24.05
N PRO A 384 -12.31 -7.12 24.70
CA PRO A 384 -11.90 -6.62 26.01
C PRO A 384 -12.15 -7.61 27.16
N ARG A 385 -12.89 -8.70 26.93
CA ARG A 385 -13.33 -9.61 27.98
C ARG A 385 -13.02 -11.09 27.73
N HIS A 386 -13.06 -11.52 26.46
CA HIS A 386 -12.88 -12.92 26.14
C HIS A 386 -11.61 -13.13 25.32
N PRO A 387 -10.77 -14.12 25.67
CA PRO A 387 -9.60 -14.45 24.87
C PRO A 387 -9.99 -15.18 23.58
N LEU A 388 -9.12 -15.15 22.60
CA LEU A 388 -9.23 -15.96 21.38
C LEU A 388 -8.69 -17.37 21.67
N VAL A 389 -9.37 -18.39 21.16
CA VAL A 389 -8.80 -19.73 21.06
C VAL A 389 -7.73 -19.69 19.97
N ALA A 390 -6.49 -19.99 20.33
CA ALA A 390 -5.37 -19.99 19.40
C ALA A 390 -4.56 -21.28 19.52
N LEU A 391 -3.87 -21.63 18.42
CA LEU A 391 -2.86 -22.68 18.40
C LEU A 391 -1.49 -22.04 18.28
N LEU A 392 -0.60 -22.36 19.19
CA LEU A 392 0.82 -22.08 19.06
C LEU A 392 1.45 -23.21 18.28
N LEU A 393 1.91 -22.92 17.05
CA LEU A 393 2.58 -23.86 16.15
C LEU A 393 4.07 -23.62 16.12
N THR A 394 4.87 -24.68 16.12
CA THR A 394 6.32 -24.62 15.94
C THR A 394 6.70 -25.29 14.63
N ASN A 395 7.32 -24.55 13.71
CA ASN A 395 7.85 -25.14 12.48
C ASN A 395 9.18 -25.84 12.76
N ALA A 396 9.11 -27.11 13.07
CA ALA A 396 10.30 -27.92 13.40
C ALA A 396 11.08 -28.40 12.17
N ASP A 397 10.62 -28.11 10.94
CA ASP A 397 11.24 -28.53 9.70
C ASP A 397 12.28 -27.54 9.16
N SER A 398 13.08 -27.99 8.19
CA SER A 398 14.12 -27.18 7.54
C SER A 398 13.58 -26.18 6.51
N GLY A 399 12.32 -26.34 6.04
CA GLY A 399 11.69 -25.47 5.06
C GLY A 399 10.71 -24.47 5.70
N ALA A 400 10.68 -23.23 5.22
CA ALA A 400 9.68 -22.26 5.64
C ALA A 400 8.28 -22.64 5.10
N LEU A 401 7.24 -22.32 5.87
CA LEU A 401 5.85 -22.42 5.41
C LEU A 401 5.43 -21.08 4.77
N PRO A 402 4.98 -21.08 3.51
CA PRO A 402 4.42 -19.90 2.87
C PRO A 402 3.19 -19.36 3.59
N PRO A 403 2.91 -18.05 3.46
CA PRO A 403 1.69 -17.48 4.01
C PRO A 403 0.45 -18.04 3.32
N GLY A 404 -0.60 -18.32 4.08
CA GLY A 404 -1.83 -18.89 3.54
C GLY A 404 -2.97 -18.94 4.53
N LEU A 405 -4.11 -19.47 4.10
CA LEU A 405 -5.26 -19.74 4.96
C LEU A 405 -5.15 -21.15 5.51
N VAL A 406 -5.42 -21.32 6.81
CA VAL A 406 -5.44 -22.63 7.49
C VAL A 406 -6.86 -22.91 7.93
N THR A 407 -7.44 -23.98 7.40
CA THR A 407 -8.69 -24.54 7.90
C THR A 407 -8.37 -25.56 8.98
N LEU A 408 -8.96 -25.37 10.17
CA LEU A 408 -8.69 -26.15 11.36
C LEU A 408 -9.78 -27.19 11.60
N PHE A 409 -9.33 -28.40 11.87
CA PHE A 409 -10.18 -29.52 12.25
C PHE A 409 -9.73 -30.09 13.59
N GLU A 410 -10.67 -30.58 14.38
CA GLU A 410 -10.41 -31.32 15.60
C GLU A 410 -10.77 -32.80 15.43
N ARG A 411 -9.85 -33.68 15.75
CA ARG A 411 -10.06 -35.14 15.72
C ARG A 411 -10.85 -35.53 16.95
N ARG A 412 -12.04 -36.07 16.78
CA ARG A 412 -12.89 -36.55 17.86
C ARG A 412 -12.50 -37.97 18.28
N ALA A 413 -12.99 -38.40 19.46
CA ALA A 413 -12.75 -39.72 19.99
C ALA A 413 -13.24 -40.87 19.07
N ASP A 414 -14.25 -40.63 18.23
CA ASP A 414 -14.78 -41.55 17.23
C ASP A 414 -13.90 -41.63 15.95
N GLY A 415 -12.80 -40.89 15.89
CA GLY A 415 -11.90 -40.81 14.75
C GLY A 415 -12.32 -39.84 13.65
N THR A 416 -13.50 -39.21 13.75
CA THR A 416 -13.96 -38.19 12.80
C THR A 416 -13.24 -36.87 13.05
N ALA A 417 -13.15 -36.03 12.00
CA ALA A 417 -12.61 -34.68 12.12
C ALA A 417 -13.74 -33.66 11.98
N GLY A 418 -13.92 -32.80 12.99
CA GLY A 418 -14.89 -31.71 12.97
C GLY A 418 -14.20 -30.38 12.66
N PHE A 419 -14.82 -29.55 11.82
CA PHE A 419 -14.36 -28.16 11.56
C PHE A 419 -14.50 -27.32 12.83
N ILE A 420 -13.44 -26.56 13.17
CA ILE A 420 -13.40 -25.71 14.35
C ILE A 420 -13.09 -24.23 14.05
N GLY A 421 -12.73 -23.88 12.83
CA GLY A 421 -12.49 -22.50 12.41
C GLY A 421 -11.41 -22.36 11.35
N ASP A 422 -11.21 -21.15 10.90
CA ASP A 422 -10.14 -20.76 9.97
C ASP A 422 -9.19 -19.77 10.63
N ALA A 423 -7.90 -19.85 10.25
CA ALA A 423 -6.87 -18.93 10.71
C ALA A 423 -5.94 -18.50 9.57
N ARG A 424 -5.30 -17.35 9.71
CA ARG A 424 -4.26 -16.90 8.78
C ARG A 424 -2.89 -17.34 9.28
N LEU A 425 -2.17 -18.06 8.43
CA LEU A 425 -0.78 -18.41 8.65
C LEU A 425 0.10 -17.34 8.00
N PRO A 426 0.88 -16.55 8.75
CA PRO A 426 1.94 -15.76 8.16
C PRO A 426 3.09 -16.67 7.72
N ILE A 427 4.11 -16.12 7.06
CA ILE A 427 5.32 -16.89 6.78
C ILE A 427 5.92 -17.44 8.09
N VAL A 428 6.22 -18.74 8.12
CA VAL A 428 6.82 -19.40 9.30
C VAL A 428 8.17 -19.97 8.93
N GLN A 429 9.23 -19.34 9.38
CA GLN A 429 10.59 -19.78 9.17
C GLN A 429 10.88 -21.09 9.95
N PRO A 430 11.88 -21.86 9.56
CA PRO A 430 12.38 -23.00 10.33
C PRO A 430 12.66 -22.60 11.80
N GLY A 431 12.21 -23.40 12.75
CA GLY A 431 12.35 -23.16 14.17
C GLY A 431 11.46 -22.06 14.76
N ALA A 432 10.70 -21.31 13.93
CA ALA A 432 9.86 -20.22 14.41
C ALA A 432 8.51 -20.74 14.96
N GLU A 433 8.00 -20.04 15.97
CA GLU A 433 6.66 -20.23 16.51
C GLU A 433 5.68 -19.19 15.99
N ARG A 434 4.43 -19.60 15.75
CA ARG A 434 3.34 -18.70 15.34
C ARG A 434 2.04 -19.07 16.02
N LEU A 435 1.27 -18.03 16.38
CA LEU A 435 -0.08 -18.16 16.92
C LEU A 435 -1.10 -18.09 15.79
N LEU A 436 -2.01 -19.04 15.77
CA LEU A 436 -3.16 -19.09 14.84
C LEU A 436 -4.44 -18.98 15.65
N SER A 437 -5.04 -17.80 15.67
CA SER A 437 -6.34 -17.56 16.32
C SER A 437 -7.48 -17.90 15.37
N PHE A 438 -8.49 -18.63 15.86
CA PHE A 438 -9.58 -19.14 15.01
C PHE A 438 -10.99 -19.04 15.60
N ALA A 439 -11.13 -18.77 16.92
CA ALA A 439 -12.42 -18.63 17.59
C ALA A 439 -12.27 -17.75 18.84
N THR A 440 -13.38 -17.36 19.46
CA THR A 440 -13.41 -16.73 20.78
C THR A 440 -13.72 -17.77 21.86
N ASP A 441 -12.95 -17.81 22.97
CA ASP A 441 -13.23 -18.67 24.13
C ASP A 441 -14.20 -17.95 25.10
N LEU A 442 -15.50 -18.08 24.84
CA LEU A 442 -16.54 -17.47 25.67
C LEU A 442 -16.63 -18.07 27.09
N ALA A 443 -15.97 -19.20 27.34
CA ALA A 443 -15.94 -19.84 28.66
C ALA A 443 -14.89 -19.23 29.61
N VAL A 444 -13.95 -18.47 29.07
CA VAL A 444 -12.95 -17.73 29.85
C VAL A 444 -13.33 -16.25 29.88
N SER A 445 -13.34 -15.64 31.05
CA SER A 445 -13.52 -14.20 31.18
C SER A 445 -12.31 -13.53 31.81
N ILE A 446 -11.97 -12.35 31.29
CA ILE A 446 -10.83 -11.55 31.76
C ILE A 446 -11.32 -10.13 32.01
N ASP A 447 -11.27 -9.71 33.26
CA ASP A 447 -11.55 -8.33 33.63
C ASP A 447 -10.22 -7.57 33.73
N THR A 448 -10.12 -6.43 33.10
CA THR A 448 -8.92 -5.61 33.06
C THR A 448 -9.12 -4.31 33.82
N THR A 449 -8.20 -4.00 34.74
CA THR A 449 -8.17 -2.71 35.42
C THR A 449 -6.81 -2.05 35.27
N HIS A 450 -6.82 -0.70 35.21
CA HIS A 450 -5.62 0.10 35.00
C HIS A 450 -5.37 1.00 36.21
N GLY A 451 -4.12 1.04 36.68
CA GLY A 451 -3.63 1.95 37.70
C GLY A 451 -2.43 2.75 37.17
N ALA A 452 -2.26 3.94 37.68
CA ALA A 452 -1.08 4.74 37.41
C ALA A 452 -0.60 5.41 38.68
N ASP A 453 0.70 5.39 38.94
CA ASP A 453 1.35 6.06 40.06
C ASP A 453 2.60 6.81 39.57
N SER A 454 2.92 7.90 40.26
CA SER A 454 4.10 8.71 39.96
C SER A 454 4.76 9.16 41.23
N GLN A 455 5.94 8.65 41.49
CA GLN A 455 6.72 8.98 42.67
C GLN A 455 7.99 9.73 42.33
N VAL A 456 8.28 10.79 43.13
CA VAL A 456 9.58 11.46 43.08
C VAL A 456 10.64 10.50 43.63
N THR A 457 11.70 10.26 42.91
CA THR A 457 12.81 9.39 43.36
C THR A 457 14.00 10.20 43.83
N SER A 458 14.25 11.35 43.24
CA SER A 458 15.30 12.29 43.61
C SER A 458 15.00 13.68 43.04
N GLY A 459 15.71 14.69 43.54
CA GLY A 459 15.65 16.06 43.04
C GLY A 459 17.01 16.72 43.21
N ARG A 460 17.30 17.65 42.33
CA ARG A 460 18.45 18.54 42.44
C ARG A 460 18.06 19.96 42.07
N ALA A 461 18.64 20.93 42.76
CA ALA A 461 18.41 22.34 42.45
C ALA A 461 19.74 23.00 42.05
N ALA A 462 19.76 23.70 40.94
CA ALA A 462 20.92 24.48 40.49
C ALA A 462 20.47 25.71 39.72
N GLY A 463 21.02 26.89 40.04
CA GLY A 463 20.80 28.08 39.27
C GLY A 463 19.33 28.51 39.15
N GLY A 464 18.52 28.30 40.20
CA GLY A 464 17.09 28.64 40.20
C GLY A 464 16.19 27.63 39.50
N VAL A 465 16.72 26.48 39.04
CA VAL A 465 15.97 25.36 38.41
C VAL A 465 15.96 24.17 39.35
N LEU A 466 14.80 23.64 39.65
CA LEU A 466 14.65 22.33 40.32
C LEU A 466 14.37 21.28 39.26
N GLU A 467 15.24 20.27 39.17
CA GLU A 467 15.05 19.08 38.36
C GLU A 467 14.62 17.92 39.26
N LEU A 468 13.41 17.42 39.04
CA LEU A 468 12.85 16.26 39.73
C LEU A 468 12.92 15.03 38.85
N LEU A 469 13.53 13.96 39.31
CA LEU A 469 13.44 12.66 38.70
C LEU A 469 12.24 11.93 39.32
N ARG A 470 11.27 11.60 38.48
CA ARG A 470 10.08 10.84 38.83
C ARG A 470 10.16 9.44 38.26
N ARG A 471 9.66 8.49 38.98
CA ARG A 471 9.37 7.14 38.49
C ARG A 471 7.87 7.04 38.27
N GLU A 472 7.48 6.96 37.02
CA GLU A 472 6.10 6.70 36.63
C GLU A 472 5.91 5.19 36.52
N ARG A 473 4.84 4.69 37.13
CA ARG A 473 4.46 3.28 37.10
C ARG A 473 3.05 3.16 36.55
N ALA A 474 2.88 2.29 35.54
CA ALA A 474 1.58 1.91 34.99
C ALA A 474 1.33 0.45 35.31
N THR A 475 0.29 0.18 36.05
CA THR A 475 -0.12 -1.18 36.46
C THR A 475 -1.36 -1.56 35.66
N THR A 476 -1.30 -2.72 34.99
CA THR A 476 -2.47 -3.36 34.39
C THR A 476 -2.73 -4.65 35.12
N THR A 477 -3.91 -4.78 35.70
CA THR A 477 -4.31 -5.98 36.44
C THR A 477 -5.33 -6.76 35.63
N TYR A 478 -5.01 -8.00 35.29
CA TYR A 478 -5.86 -8.94 34.59
C TYR A 478 -6.41 -9.97 35.58
N ARG A 479 -7.73 -10.00 35.72
CA ARG A 479 -8.43 -10.99 36.57
C ARG A 479 -9.03 -12.04 35.63
N VAL A 480 -8.39 -13.20 35.55
CA VAL A 480 -8.75 -14.28 34.65
C VAL A 480 -9.57 -15.34 35.37
N THR A 481 -10.74 -15.66 34.86
CA THR A 481 -11.61 -16.73 35.39
C THR A 481 -11.76 -17.84 34.34
N THR A 482 -11.41 -19.06 34.70
CA THR A 482 -11.50 -20.26 33.86
C THR A 482 -12.75 -21.08 34.19
N PRO A 483 -13.30 -21.85 33.21
CA PRO A 483 -14.44 -22.72 33.43
C PRO A 483 -14.12 -23.91 34.34
N ALA A 484 -15.10 -24.40 35.08
CA ALA A 484 -14.94 -25.51 36.02
C ALA A 484 -14.51 -26.84 35.36
N GLY A 485 -14.79 -27.04 34.09
CA GLY A 485 -14.53 -28.31 33.38
C GLY A 485 -13.11 -28.47 32.85
N SER A 486 -12.36 -27.39 32.62
CA SER A 486 -11.01 -27.48 32.02
C SER A 486 -10.18 -26.24 32.29
N GLY A 487 -8.92 -26.45 32.68
CA GLY A 487 -7.93 -25.37 32.77
C GLY A 487 -7.54 -24.80 31.41
N ARG A 488 -6.87 -23.64 31.43
CA ARG A 488 -6.39 -22.96 30.25
C ARG A 488 -4.94 -22.49 30.41
N THR A 489 -4.17 -22.61 29.37
CA THR A 489 -2.95 -21.79 29.27
C THR A 489 -3.35 -20.46 28.63
N VAL A 490 -3.37 -19.41 29.45
CA VAL A 490 -3.70 -18.06 29.00
C VAL A 490 -2.43 -17.34 28.60
N LEU A 491 -2.43 -16.74 27.41
CA LEU A 491 -1.36 -15.93 26.87
C LEU A 491 -1.85 -14.49 26.72
N ILE A 492 -1.36 -13.60 27.58
CA ILE A 492 -1.74 -12.18 27.56
C ILE A 492 -0.75 -11.41 26.70
N GLU A 493 -1.23 -10.67 25.72
CA GLU A 493 -0.45 -9.72 24.92
C GLU A 493 -0.60 -8.31 25.49
N GLN A 494 0.41 -7.87 26.26
CA GLN A 494 0.50 -6.52 26.80
C GLN A 494 1.28 -5.62 25.83
N PRO A 495 0.69 -4.51 25.33
CA PRO A 495 1.38 -3.59 24.45
C PRO A 495 2.66 -3.01 25.09
N ARG A 496 3.74 -3.02 24.34
CA ARG A 496 4.97 -2.29 24.69
C ARG A 496 4.75 -0.80 24.47
N ARG A 497 5.33 0.01 25.35
CA ARG A 497 5.29 1.47 25.23
C ARG A 497 6.70 2.01 25.18
N ASP A 498 6.97 2.94 24.27
CA ASP A 498 8.29 3.53 24.13
C ASP A 498 8.73 4.24 25.42
N GLY A 499 9.95 3.95 25.83
CA GLY A 499 10.53 4.48 27.06
C GLY A 499 10.03 3.82 28.36
N TRP A 500 9.15 2.80 28.28
CA TRP A 500 8.69 2.03 29.43
C TRP A 500 9.34 0.65 29.47
N ASN A 501 9.74 0.21 30.66
CA ASN A 501 10.31 -1.11 30.92
C ASN A 501 9.33 -1.95 31.72
N LEU A 502 9.24 -3.24 31.37
CA LEU A 502 8.48 -4.21 32.15
C LEU A 502 9.23 -4.52 33.45
N VAL A 503 8.56 -4.40 34.55
CA VAL A 503 9.06 -4.73 35.92
C VAL A 503 8.41 -5.99 36.46
N GLU A 504 7.12 -6.14 36.22
CA GLU A 504 6.35 -7.32 36.62
C GLU A 504 5.47 -7.81 35.45
N PRO A 505 5.37 -9.15 35.29
CA PRO A 505 6.06 -10.21 36.01
C PRO A 505 7.54 -10.32 35.62
N SER A 506 8.38 -10.76 36.57
CA SER A 506 9.84 -10.90 36.40
C SER A 506 10.30 -12.26 35.84
N GLY A 507 9.39 -13.07 35.30
CA GLY A 507 9.71 -14.40 34.75
C GLY A 507 9.15 -14.56 33.35
N ASP A 508 9.13 -15.78 32.80
CA ASP A 508 8.64 -16.27 31.51
C ASP A 508 7.80 -15.30 30.63
N VAL A 509 8.42 -14.20 30.20
CA VAL A 509 7.82 -13.23 29.30
C VAL A 509 8.53 -13.30 27.96
N ALA A 510 7.82 -13.72 26.93
CA ALA A 510 8.33 -13.67 25.57
C ALA A 510 8.12 -12.26 24.99
N LEU A 511 9.11 -11.80 24.22
CA LEU A 511 9.12 -10.48 23.60
C LEU A 511 8.76 -10.59 22.11
N THR A 512 7.85 -9.75 21.67
CA THR A 512 7.65 -9.45 20.25
C THR A 512 8.07 -8.00 19.96
N PRO A 513 8.14 -7.56 18.72
CA PRO A 513 8.44 -6.16 18.41
C PRO A 513 7.50 -5.16 19.11
N THR A 514 6.22 -5.52 19.31
CA THR A 514 5.18 -4.61 19.80
C THR A 514 4.53 -5.03 21.13
N GLN A 515 4.73 -6.29 21.59
CA GLN A 515 4.03 -6.85 22.73
C GLN A 515 4.98 -7.57 23.70
N TYR A 516 4.60 -7.59 24.97
CA TYR A 516 5.04 -8.57 25.96
C TYR A 516 4.04 -9.72 25.97
N ARG A 517 4.48 -10.96 25.84
CA ARG A 517 3.66 -12.17 25.92
C ARG A 517 3.85 -12.85 27.26
N ILE A 518 2.83 -12.81 28.08
CA ILE A 518 2.83 -13.35 29.45
C ILE A 518 2.00 -14.62 29.45
N SER A 519 2.65 -15.77 29.70
CA SER A 519 1.99 -17.09 29.74
C SER A 519 1.68 -17.51 31.15
N ARG A 520 0.43 -17.97 31.41
CA ARG A 520 0.00 -18.53 32.69
C ARG A 520 -0.87 -19.76 32.46
N ALA A 521 -0.55 -20.85 33.14
CA ALA A 521 -1.39 -22.04 33.17
C ALA A 521 -2.35 -21.93 34.37
N ILE A 522 -3.64 -21.74 34.10
CA ILE A 522 -4.66 -21.53 35.13
C ILE A 522 -5.51 -22.80 35.24
N PRO A 523 -5.61 -23.42 36.43
CA PRO A 523 -6.44 -24.60 36.63
C PRO A 523 -7.92 -24.35 36.35
N ALA A 524 -8.69 -25.44 36.18
CA ALA A 524 -10.13 -25.39 36.01
C ALA A 524 -10.86 -24.78 37.21
N GLY A 525 -11.82 -23.89 36.97
CA GLY A 525 -12.65 -23.25 37.98
C GLY A 525 -11.93 -22.22 38.86
N VAL A 526 -10.73 -21.79 38.46
CA VAL A 526 -9.92 -20.85 39.26
C VAL A 526 -10.03 -19.45 38.70
N THR A 527 -10.07 -18.46 39.58
CA THR A 527 -9.86 -17.05 39.24
C THR A 527 -8.46 -16.64 39.71
N GLU A 528 -7.60 -16.26 38.78
CA GLU A 528 -6.24 -15.80 39.02
C GLU A 528 -6.08 -14.32 38.64
N THR A 529 -5.30 -13.61 39.45
CA THR A 529 -4.97 -12.20 39.18
C THR A 529 -3.52 -12.10 38.69
N ILE A 530 -3.32 -11.50 37.52
CA ILE A 530 -2.02 -11.29 36.89
C ILE A 530 -1.78 -9.79 36.81
N GLU A 531 -0.74 -9.31 37.49
CA GLU A 531 -0.34 -7.91 37.41
C GLU A 531 0.79 -7.72 36.40
N VAL A 532 0.65 -6.69 35.61
CA VAL A 532 1.67 -6.24 34.65
C VAL A 532 2.04 -4.81 34.97
N VAL A 533 3.29 -4.60 35.39
CA VAL A 533 3.79 -3.30 35.83
C VAL A 533 4.85 -2.81 34.83
N LEU A 534 4.58 -1.67 34.26
CA LEU A 534 5.52 -0.94 33.41
C LEU A 534 6.02 0.29 34.17
N GLU A 535 7.33 0.56 34.09
CA GLU A 535 7.95 1.73 34.71
C GLU A 535 8.75 2.53 33.70
N ARG A 536 8.78 3.86 33.89
CA ARG A 536 9.71 4.75 33.20
C ARG A 536 10.24 5.86 34.11
N PRO A 537 11.50 6.26 33.98
CA PRO A 537 11.98 7.50 34.57
C PRO A 537 11.49 8.70 33.77
N ARG A 538 11.10 9.77 34.48
CA ARG A 538 10.71 11.06 33.89
C ARG A 538 11.41 12.19 34.63
N SER A 539 12.09 13.06 33.90
CA SER A 539 12.66 14.30 34.44
C SER A 539 11.67 15.44 34.23
N GLU A 540 11.39 16.19 35.31
CA GLU A 540 10.59 17.40 35.32
C GLU A 540 11.48 18.56 35.75
N ARG A 541 11.53 19.65 34.96
CA ARG A 541 12.27 20.87 35.28
C ARG A 541 11.29 21.96 35.68
N ILE A 542 11.50 22.55 36.85
CA ILE A 542 10.65 23.57 37.44
C ILE A 542 11.50 24.82 37.69
N MET A 543 11.09 25.94 37.12
CA MET A 543 11.69 27.26 37.40
C MET A 543 11.19 27.72 38.78
N LEU A 544 12.09 27.82 39.75
CA LEU A 544 11.75 28.16 41.12
C LEU A 544 11.36 29.65 41.25
N THR A 545 11.86 30.52 40.39
CA THR A 545 11.51 31.97 40.32
C THR A 545 10.03 32.17 40.05
N ASP A 546 9.41 31.31 39.26
CA ASP A 546 8.01 31.44 38.83
C ASP A 546 7.07 30.56 39.67
N THR A 547 7.64 29.90 40.67
CA THR A 547 6.89 28.95 41.50
C THR A 547 6.28 29.69 42.72
N GLY A 548 4.96 29.58 42.89
CA GLY A 548 4.25 30.17 44.02
C GLY A 548 4.49 29.42 45.34
N THR A 549 4.27 30.14 46.46
CA THR A 549 4.48 29.63 47.82
C THR A 549 3.83 28.28 48.11
N PRO A 550 2.56 27.96 47.71
CA PRO A 550 1.95 26.68 48.01
C PRO A 550 2.69 25.51 47.37
N ARG A 551 3.20 25.69 46.15
CA ARG A 551 3.94 24.63 45.41
C ARG A 551 5.35 24.42 46.01
N LEU A 552 6.02 25.48 46.45
CA LEU A 552 7.31 25.40 47.14
C LEU A 552 7.16 24.64 48.49
N LEU A 553 6.09 24.90 49.24
CA LEU A 553 5.81 24.18 50.47
C LEU A 553 5.46 22.72 50.24
N ALA A 554 4.70 22.40 49.18
CA ALA A 554 4.43 21.00 48.81
C ALA A 554 5.73 20.25 48.47
N MET A 555 6.67 20.86 47.77
CA MET A 555 8.00 20.31 47.49
C MET A 555 8.83 20.13 48.77
N ALA A 556 8.74 21.05 49.72
CA ALA A 556 9.41 20.94 51.02
C ALA A 556 8.91 19.76 51.87
N GLN A 557 7.66 19.31 51.62
CA GLN A 557 7.06 18.14 52.27
C GLN A 557 7.33 16.81 51.57
N GLU A 558 7.93 16.85 50.34
CA GLU A 558 8.20 15.65 49.57
C GLU A 558 9.29 14.79 50.24
N GLY A 559 8.88 13.67 50.85
CA GLY A 559 9.73 12.84 51.73
C GLY A 559 10.92 12.18 51.03
N ARG A 560 10.92 12.13 49.70
CA ARG A 560 11.98 11.55 48.85
C ARG A 560 13.08 12.53 48.46
N LEU A 561 12.87 13.83 48.69
CA LEU A 561 13.91 14.83 48.47
C LEU A 561 14.90 14.83 49.67
N SER A 562 16.14 15.23 49.38
CA SER A 562 17.15 15.37 50.45
C SER A 562 16.72 16.37 51.50
N PRO A 563 17.13 16.22 52.78
CA PRO A 563 16.83 17.17 53.84
C PRO A 563 17.24 18.59 53.49
N GLU A 564 18.41 18.75 52.81
CA GLU A 564 18.97 20.03 52.41
C GLU A 564 18.06 20.68 51.36
N LEU A 565 17.58 19.91 50.34
CA LEU A 565 16.69 20.42 49.32
C LEU A 565 15.33 20.80 49.87
N ARG A 566 14.80 20.02 50.83
CA ARG A 566 13.54 20.37 51.54
C ARG A 566 13.66 21.64 52.33
N ALA A 567 14.78 21.83 53.06
CA ALA A 567 15.07 23.06 53.81
C ALA A 567 15.19 24.27 52.84
N ALA A 568 15.85 24.07 51.69
CA ALA A 568 15.97 25.10 50.67
C ALA A 568 14.59 25.53 50.10
N MET A 569 13.70 24.56 49.84
CA MET A 569 12.33 24.87 49.38
C MET A 569 11.51 25.60 50.46
N THR A 570 11.67 25.23 51.75
CA THR A 570 11.04 25.95 52.85
C THR A 570 11.51 27.41 52.94
N ARG A 571 12.82 27.65 52.78
CA ARG A 571 13.39 28.98 52.78
C ARG A 571 12.94 29.80 51.58
N ALA A 572 12.92 29.22 50.39
CA ALA A 572 12.39 29.84 49.16
C ALA A 572 10.92 30.22 49.34
N ALA A 573 10.10 29.36 49.94
CA ALA A 573 8.71 29.65 50.25
C ALA A 573 8.56 30.85 51.21
N GLY A 574 9.44 30.92 52.24
CA GLY A 574 9.46 32.07 53.16
C GLY A 574 9.79 33.37 52.44
N LEU A 575 10.82 33.39 51.57
CA LEU A 575 11.20 34.58 50.79
C LEU A 575 10.08 34.99 49.83
N ARG A 576 9.44 34.01 49.18
CA ARG A 576 8.29 34.26 48.31
C ARG A 576 7.10 34.84 49.06
N THR A 577 6.79 34.33 50.25
CA THR A 577 5.73 34.87 51.10
C THR A 577 6.01 36.32 51.49
N GLU A 578 7.27 36.66 51.80
CA GLU A 578 7.64 38.05 52.11
C GLU A 578 7.50 38.95 50.89
N LEU A 579 7.92 38.50 49.70
CA LEU A 579 7.71 39.23 48.45
C LEU A 579 6.22 39.47 48.20
N ASP A 580 5.37 38.44 48.30
CA ASP A 580 3.92 38.54 48.11
C ASP A 580 3.28 39.50 49.11
N ARG A 581 3.73 39.50 50.37
CA ARG A 581 3.28 40.45 51.40
C ARG A 581 3.66 41.88 51.07
N ARG A 582 4.90 42.14 50.59
CA ARG A 582 5.38 43.46 50.20
C ARG A 582 4.62 43.97 48.98
N ASN A 583 4.39 43.11 47.97
CA ASN A 583 3.56 43.44 46.80
C ASN A 583 2.14 43.85 47.23
N THR A 584 1.50 43.10 48.10
CA THR A 584 0.17 43.44 48.62
C THR A 584 0.15 44.82 49.28
N THR A 585 1.19 45.11 50.07
CA THR A 585 1.31 46.43 50.74
C THR A 585 1.50 47.57 49.72
N ALA A 586 2.38 47.38 48.73
CA ALA A 586 2.62 48.38 47.67
C ALA A 586 1.35 48.64 46.87
N HIS A 587 0.65 47.58 46.44
CA HIS A 587 -0.64 47.74 45.74
C HIS A 587 -1.68 48.48 46.57
N ALA A 588 -1.84 48.14 47.87
CA ALA A 588 -2.80 48.82 48.74
C ALA A 588 -2.52 50.35 48.86
N LEU A 589 -1.23 50.74 48.89
CA LEU A 589 -0.85 52.13 48.91
C LEU A 589 -1.13 52.84 47.58
N MET A 590 -0.89 52.17 46.44
CA MET A 590 -1.22 52.69 45.11
C MET A 590 -2.72 52.87 44.91
N ASP A 591 -3.53 51.89 45.34
CA ASP A 591 -4.99 51.95 45.27
C ASP A 591 -5.53 53.10 46.13
N ARG A 592 -4.97 53.26 47.34
CA ARG A 592 -5.36 54.41 48.23
C ARG A 592 -5.02 55.77 47.64
N ARG A 593 -3.84 55.87 46.98
CA ARG A 593 -3.43 57.03 46.25
C ARG A 593 -4.38 57.37 45.09
N ALA A 594 -4.71 56.32 44.28
CA ALA A 594 -5.63 56.46 43.15
C ALA A 594 -7.03 56.90 43.61
N ALA A 595 -7.53 56.42 44.74
CA ALA A 595 -8.80 56.84 45.32
C ALA A 595 -8.80 58.30 45.70
N ILE A 596 -7.70 58.84 46.31
CA ILE A 596 -7.61 60.25 46.66
C ILE A 596 -7.53 61.11 45.40
N VAL A 597 -6.78 60.70 44.37
CA VAL A 597 -6.72 61.44 43.07
C VAL A 597 -8.11 61.52 42.44
N ALA A 598 -8.86 60.41 42.42
CA ALA A 598 -10.24 60.47 41.92
C ALA A 598 -11.17 61.32 42.73
N ASP A 599 -10.99 61.38 44.07
CA ASP A 599 -11.76 62.29 44.94
C ASP A 599 -11.38 63.76 44.74
N GLN A 600 -10.09 64.08 44.50
CA GLN A 600 -9.66 65.39 44.13
C GLN A 600 -10.35 65.93 42.86
N ASP A 601 -10.50 65.08 41.84
CA ASP A 601 -11.21 65.52 40.63
C ASP A 601 -12.68 65.82 40.89
N ARG A 602 -13.34 65.06 41.77
CA ARG A 602 -14.68 65.37 42.23
C ARG A 602 -14.75 66.73 42.99
N VAL A 603 -13.80 66.91 43.91
CA VAL A 603 -13.73 68.13 44.69
C VAL A 603 -13.44 69.38 43.81
N ARG A 604 -12.55 69.29 42.79
CA ARG A 604 -12.26 70.30 41.79
C ARG A 604 -13.50 70.66 40.97
N LYS A 605 -14.26 69.66 40.51
CA LYS A 605 -15.52 69.91 39.82
C LYS A 605 -16.55 70.61 40.68
N ASN A 606 -16.66 70.20 41.95
CA ASN A 606 -17.55 70.89 42.91
C ASN A 606 -17.09 72.34 43.21
N LEU A 607 -15.78 72.57 43.36
CA LEU A 607 -15.19 73.88 43.57
C LEU A 607 -15.50 74.80 42.41
N ALA A 608 -15.47 74.36 41.18
CA ALA A 608 -15.81 75.16 40.00
C ALA A 608 -17.30 75.54 39.93
N ALA A 609 -18.18 74.81 40.62
CA ALA A 609 -19.62 74.99 40.61
C ALA A 609 -20.12 75.93 41.74
N VAL A 610 -19.26 76.35 42.71
CA VAL A 610 -19.68 77.18 43.84
C VAL A 610 -19.22 78.63 43.69
N PRO A 611 -19.98 79.64 44.23
CA PRO A 611 -19.62 81.06 44.15
C PRO A 611 -18.30 81.40 44.86
N ALA A 612 -17.55 82.35 44.29
CA ALA A 612 -16.32 82.83 44.90
C ALA A 612 -16.56 83.46 46.33
N ASN A 613 -15.59 83.26 47.24
CA ASN A 613 -15.60 83.67 48.63
C ASN A 613 -16.70 83.05 49.51
N SER A 614 -17.42 82.00 49.00
CA SER A 614 -18.44 81.30 49.79
C SER A 614 -17.81 80.31 50.82
N GLU A 615 -18.59 79.95 51.86
CA GLU A 615 -18.17 78.95 52.83
C GLU A 615 -17.88 77.59 52.21
N PRO A 616 -18.69 77.04 51.26
CA PRO A 616 -18.36 75.84 50.54
C PRO A 616 -17.04 75.92 49.78
N GLN A 617 -16.69 77.03 49.16
CA GLN A 617 -15.41 77.23 48.47
C GLN A 617 -14.23 77.09 49.43
N ARG A 618 -14.28 77.74 50.60
CA ARG A 618 -13.20 77.59 51.60
C ARG A 618 -13.06 76.18 52.10
N ARG A 619 -14.17 75.49 52.30
CA ARG A 619 -14.17 74.07 52.68
C ARG A 619 -13.53 73.20 51.63
N TYR A 620 -13.88 73.31 50.33
CA TYR A 620 -13.28 72.56 49.25
C TYR A 620 -11.79 72.83 49.05
N LEU A 621 -11.35 74.08 49.19
CA LEU A 621 -9.93 74.49 49.17
C LEU A 621 -9.16 73.80 50.33
N GLY A 622 -9.72 73.81 51.54
CA GLY A 622 -9.13 73.17 52.69
C GLY A 622 -9.03 71.61 52.49
N GLN A 623 -10.06 71.01 51.90
CA GLN A 623 -10.07 69.60 51.55
C GLN A 623 -9.00 69.29 50.51
N LEU A 624 -8.84 70.05 49.43
CA LEU A 624 -7.79 69.91 48.44
C LEU A 624 -6.40 70.01 49.07
N GLN A 625 -6.16 70.97 49.93
CA GLN A 625 -4.88 71.19 50.62
C GLN A 625 -4.54 70.00 51.54
N GLN A 626 -5.54 69.45 52.25
CA GLN A 626 -5.37 68.21 53.03
C GLN A 626 -5.06 66.98 52.18
N GLN A 627 -5.77 66.87 51.07
CA GLN A 627 -5.54 65.78 50.12
C GLN A 627 -4.16 65.85 49.45
N GLU A 628 -3.65 67.04 49.11
CA GLU A 628 -2.29 67.25 48.59
C GLU A 628 -1.24 66.76 49.61
N THR A 629 -1.41 67.12 50.88
CA THR A 629 -0.51 66.61 51.95
C THR A 629 -0.56 65.13 52.10
N GLN A 630 -1.78 64.50 52.03
CA GLN A 630 -1.96 63.03 52.06
C GLN A 630 -1.33 62.38 50.85
N LEU A 631 -1.46 62.90 49.61
CA LEU A 631 -0.86 62.38 48.40
C LEU A 631 0.66 62.46 48.48
N ALA A 632 1.27 63.50 48.96
CA ALA A 632 2.73 63.60 49.16
C ALA A 632 3.24 62.53 50.14
N THR A 633 2.49 62.29 51.24
CA THR A 633 2.82 61.23 52.21
C THR A 633 2.67 59.81 51.61
N LEU A 634 1.56 59.55 50.89
CA LEU A 634 1.32 58.28 50.23
C LEU A 634 2.31 58.03 49.10
N GLN A 635 2.74 59.06 48.38
CA GLN A 635 3.77 58.92 47.36
C GLN A 635 5.09 58.44 47.97
N ALA A 636 5.56 59.05 49.03
CA ALA A 636 6.77 58.66 49.75
C ALA A 636 6.66 57.20 50.29
N GLN A 637 5.47 56.85 50.85
CA GLN A 637 5.20 55.53 51.33
C GLN A 637 5.16 54.47 50.21
N ALA A 638 4.55 54.77 49.06
CA ALA A 638 4.49 53.90 47.88
C ALA A 638 5.88 53.66 47.29
N GLU A 639 6.71 54.72 47.20
CA GLU A 639 8.11 54.59 46.76
C GLU A 639 8.97 53.74 47.71
N ALA A 640 8.76 53.89 49.01
CA ALA A 640 9.43 53.04 50.01
C ALA A 640 8.95 51.61 49.96
N ALA A 641 7.63 51.41 49.74
CA ALA A 641 7.06 50.05 49.57
C ALA A 641 7.53 49.37 48.29
N GLN A 642 7.63 50.16 47.19
CA GLN A 642 8.17 49.61 45.92
C GLN A 642 9.64 49.18 46.06
N ARG A 643 10.47 49.98 46.68
CA ARG A 643 11.87 49.59 47.00
C ARG A 643 11.92 48.33 47.84
N ALA A 644 11.04 48.20 48.84
CA ALA A 644 10.97 46.99 49.65
C ALA A 644 10.52 45.76 48.87
N VAL A 645 9.67 45.92 47.81
CA VAL A 645 9.33 44.85 46.85
C VAL A 645 10.57 44.47 46.06
N ASP A 646 11.29 45.44 45.49
CA ASP A 646 12.47 45.20 44.65
C ASP A 646 13.58 44.52 45.46
N ASP A 647 13.79 44.92 46.73
CA ASP A 647 14.74 44.29 47.62
C ASP A 647 14.36 42.83 47.95
N ALA A 648 13.06 42.57 48.17
CA ALA A 648 12.57 41.21 48.46
C ALA A 648 12.66 40.27 47.23
N ASP A 649 12.39 40.83 46.03
CA ASP A 649 12.54 40.08 44.77
C ASP A 649 14.01 39.76 44.47
N ALA A 650 14.89 40.74 44.67
CA ALA A 650 16.33 40.54 44.55
C ALA A 650 16.86 39.46 45.52
N ALA A 651 16.42 39.52 46.77
CA ALA A 651 16.81 38.51 47.79
C ALA A 651 16.33 37.10 47.41
N LEU A 652 15.10 36.96 46.86
CA LEU A 652 14.59 35.70 46.39
C LEU A 652 15.42 35.19 45.18
N ARG A 653 15.65 36.04 44.22
CA ARG A 653 16.44 35.65 43.02
C ARG A 653 17.88 35.30 43.36
N GLU A 654 18.55 36.05 44.19
CA GLU A 654 19.93 35.78 44.63
C GLU A 654 20.01 34.46 45.37
N TYR A 655 19.06 34.20 46.31
CA TYR A 655 18.98 32.93 47.01
C TYR A 655 18.81 31.75 46.04
N LEU A 656 17.85 31.83 45.10
CA LEU A 656 17.58 30.79 44.14
C LEU A 656 18.75 30.56 43.16
N ALA A 657 19.41 31.60 42.69
CA ALA A 657 20.57 31.50 41.82
C ALA A 657 21.78 30.86 42.49
N ALA A 658 21.95 31.09 43.79
CA ALA A 658 23.04 30.50 44.60
C ALA A 658 22.79 29.03 44.98
N LEU A 659 21.56 28.50 44.78
CA LEU A 659 21.27 27.09 45.11
C LEU A 659 22.08 26.14 44.21
N THR A 660 22.78 25.21 44.83
CA THR A 660 23.52 24.08 44.20
C THR A 660 23.39 22.88 45.12
N LEU A 661 22.33 22.09 44.97
CA LEU A 661 21.97 20.96 45.83
C LEU A 661 21.60 19.73 44.99
#